data_926a13b99bea4a7afdc91f7dd607e978
#
_entry.id   926a13b99bea4a7afdc91f7dd607e978
#
_cell.length_a   1.000
_cell.length_b   1.000
_cell.length_c   1.000
_cell.angle_alpha   90.00
_cell.angle_beta   90.00
_cell.angle_gamma   90.00
#
_symmetry.space_group_name_H-M   'P 1'
#
loop_
_entity.id
_entity.type
_entity.pdbx_description
1 polymer ?
#
loop_
_entity_poly.entity_id
_entity_poly.type
_entity_poly.pdbx_seq_one_letter_code
_entity_poly.pdbx_strand_id
1 'polypeptide(L)'
;MSVKRVYTFGNGKAEGKADMRNLLGGKGANLAEMNLIGVPVPPGFTITTDVCNEYFEKGKEDVVALLKEEVEKAVQHIETLMNSKFGDVENPLLVSVRSGARASMPGMMDTILNLGLNDEVVEGLARKTGNERFAYDSYRRFVQMYGDVVLGMKPVNKEDIDPFEAIIMDVKKQRGITLDNEMTVEELKQLVKAFKTAIKQQTGKDFPDNPMDQLWGAICAVFDSWMNERAILYRKMEGIPAEWGTAVSVMAMVFGNMGDTSATGVCFSRDAATGENLFNGEYLVNAQGEDVVAGIRTPQQITKEGSIRWAKLQGIDEETRATKYPSMEENMPEIFAQLNDIQNKLEKHYHDMQDMEFTVQEGHLWFLQTRNGKRTGTAMVKIAMDLLHEGEIDEKTALKRCEPNKLDELLHPVFDKSAQMQAKVLTRGLPASPGAASGQIVFFADDAEKWHESGHRVIMVRIETSPEDLAGMNAAEGILTARGGMTSHAAVVARGMGKCCVSGAGAINVDYKARTVEIDGVLLREGDFISLNGSTGEVYNGEVKTKPAEVTGDFAELMNLCDKYTKLVVRTNADTPHDAEVARNFGAVGIGLCRTEHMFFENEKIKAMREMILSGTKEGREKALAKLLPYQKQDFYGILKAMDGHPVNVRLLDPPLHEFVPHDLAGQKTMAEEMGISVEEIQKRVNSLSEANPMLGHRGCRLGNTYPEITAMQTKAILGAAIQLKKEGFDPQPEIMVPLIGIVNEFDLQEQVIRSTAKELFEQEGIEIPFKVGTMIEIPRAALTADYIAKKAEYFSFGTNDLTQMTFGYSRDDIASFLPVYLEKKILNVDPFQVLDQTGVGQLVEMAVKKGRGTRPDLKCGICGEHGGEPSSVKFCHMVGLNYVSCSPFRVPIARLAAAQAAVED
;
A
#
# COMPACT_ATOMS: atom_id res chain seq x y z
N MET A 1 24.89 32.02 -15.43
CA MET A 1 24.31 31.15 -16.47
C MET A 1 22.81 31.04 -16.12
N SER A 2 21.92 31.28 -17.09
CA SER A 2 20.48 31.06 -16.87
C SER A 2 20.25 29.59 -16.58
N VAL A 3 19.46 29.28 -15.58
CA VAL A 3 19.06 27.90 -15.25
C VAL A 3 18.22 27.38 -16.43
N LYS A 4 18.64 26.28 -17.04
CA LYS A 4 17.88 25.64 -18.11
C LYS A 4 16.63 24.98 -17.55
N ARG A 5 15.47 25.26 -18.15
CA ARG A 5 14.16 24.79 -17.69
C ARG A 5 13.44 23.87 -18.68
N VAL A 6 13.86 23.86 -19.94
CA VAL A 6 13.23 23.09 -21.01
C VAL A 6 14.27 22.18 -21.67
N TYR A 7 13.96 20.88 -21.75
CA TYR A 7 14.83 19.83 -22.28
C TYR A 7 14.16 19.13 -23.46
N THR A 8 14.76 19.24 -24.64
CA THR A 8 14.23 18.66 -25.89
C THR A 8 14.70 17.22 -26.11
N PHE A 9 13.88 16.44 -26.83
CA PHE A 9 14.21 15.09 -27.31
C PHE A 9 13.55 14.83 -28.67
N GLY A 10 14.17 13.96 -29.48
CA GLY A 10 13.64 13.55 -30.79
C GLY A 10 14.75 13.05 -31.71
N ASN A 11 14.39 12.14 -32.61
CA ASN A 11 15.25 11.60 -33.65
C ASN A 11 16.61 11.05 -33.12
N GLY A 12 16.58 10.23 -32.08
CA GLY A 12 17.76 9.61 -31.47
C GLY A 12 18.63 10.54 -30.64
N LYS A 13 18.19 11.77 -30.37
CA LYS A 13 18.90 12.76 -29.54
C LYS A 13 18.03 13.24 -28.39
N ALA A 14 18.62 13.48 -27.23
CA ALA A 14 17.97 14.09 -26.12
C ALA A 14 18.95 14.90 -25.27
N GLU A 15 18.43 15.96 -24.64
CA GLU A 15 19.21 16.78 -23.71
C GLU A 15 19.14 16.25 -22.28
N GLY A 16 18.20 15.37 -22.00
CA GLY A 16 18.03 14.65 -20.75
C GLY A 16 18.40 13.17 -20.84
N LYS A 17 18.39 12.47 -19.71
CA LYS A 17 18.65 11.02 -19.58
C LYS A 17 17.99 10.44 -18.33
N ALA A 18 18.02 9.11 -18.16
CA ALA A 18 17.31 8.38 -17.10
C ALA A 18 17.65 8.83 -15.68
N ASP A 19 18.89 9.22 -15.39
CA ASP A 19 19.33 9.66 -14.06
C ASP A 19 18.82 11.05 -13.65
N MET A 20 18.28 11.82 -14.61
CA MET A 20 17.72 13.15 -14.35
C MET A 20 16.25 13.12 -13.88
N ARG A 21 15.81 12.01 -13.29
CA ARG A 21 14.43 11.82 -12.84
C ARG A 21 13.96 12.89 -11.85
N ASN A 22 14.84 13.39 -11.00
CA ASN A 22 14.51 14.46 -10.06
C ASN A 22 14.15 15.78 -10.76
N LEU A 23 14.74 16.03 -11.92
CA LEU A 23 14.56 17.27 -12.70
C LEU A 23 13.48 17.14 -13.76
N LEU A 24 13.46 16.02 -14.49
CA LEU A 24 12.57 15.81 -15.63
C LEU A 24 11.31 14.99 -15.28
N GLY A 25 11.19 14.57 -14.02
CA GLY A 25 10.20 13.59 -13.62
C GLY A 25 10.49 12.21 -14.22
N GLY A 26 9.76 11.20 -13.77
CA GLY A 26 9.95 9.83 -14.29
C GLY A 26 9.63 9.70 -15.78
N LYS A 27 8.57 10.35 -16.25
CA LYS A 27 8.14 10.29 -17.66
C LYS A 27 9.12 11.01 -18.58
N GLY A 28 9.50 12.25 -18.25
CA GLY A 28 10.42 13.03 -19.09
C GLY A 28 11.81 12.41 -19.19
N ALA A 29 12.35 11.90 -18.08
CA ALA A 29 13.64 11.21 -18.07
C ALA A 29 13.61 9.93 -18.94
N ASN A 30 12.55 9.13 -18.83
CA ASN A 30 12.42 7.89 -19.62
C ASN A 30 12.15 8.16 -21.09
N LEU A 31 11.40 9.22 -21.47
CA LEU A 31 11.22 9.63 -22.86
C LEU A 31 12.57 10.02 -23.49
N ALA A 32 13.38 10.78 -22.76
CA ALA A 32 14.73 11.13 -23.20
C ALA A 32 15.61 9.88 -23.36
N GLU A 33 15.63 9.00 -22.38
CA GLU A 33 16.43 7.76 -22.39
C GLU A 33 16.02 6.81 -23.52
N MET A 34 14.73 6.54 -23.68
CA MET A 34 14.22 5.72 -24.79
C MET A 34 14.69 6.24 -26.13
N ASN A 35 14.66 7.55 -26.31
CA ASN A 35 15.14 8.18 -27.54
C ASN A 35 16.64 7.96 -27.77
N LEU A 36 17.46 8.14 -26.71
CA LEU A 36 18.92 7.92 -26.78
C LEU A 36 19.28 6.46 -27.12
N ILE A 37 18.53 5.49 -26.62
CA ILE A 37 18.77 4.07 -26.93
C ILE A 37 18.10 3.61 -28.25
N GLY A 38 17.51 4.53 -29.02
CA GLY A 38 16.95 4.25 -30.34
C GLY A 38 15.58 3.55 -30.34
N VAL A 39 14.80 3.74 -29.30
CA VAL A 39 13.36 3.39 -29.28
C VAL A 39 12.59 4.50 -30.02
N PRO A 40 11.62 4.17 -30.90
CA PRO A 40 10.87 5.17 -31.63
C PRO A 40 9.93 5.94 -30.69
N VAL A 41 10.31 7.18 -30.38
CA VAL A 41 9.55 8.09 -29.50
C VAL A 41 9.20 9.33 -30.31
N PRO A 42 7.95 9.81 -30.26
CA PRO A 42 7.58 11.08 -30.88
C PRO A 42 8.41 12.23 -30.30
N PRO A 43 8.91 13.18 -31.11
CA PRO A 43 9.71 14.29 -30.61
C PRO A 43 8.92 15.18 -29.64
N GLY A 44 9.60 15.75 -28.68
CA GLY A 44 9.01 16.57 -27.65
C GLY A 44 10.01 17.34 -26.80
N PHE A 45 9.51 17.89 -25.72
CA PHE A 45 10.32 18.53 -24.68
C PHE A 45 9.69 18.36 -23.30
N THR A 46 10.51 18.50 -22.27
CA THR A 46 10.07 18.43 -20.88
C THR A 46 10.43 19.72 -20.15
N ILE A 47 9.45 20.33 -19.49
CA ILE A 47 9.60 21.43 -18.54
C ILE A 47 9.86 20.82 -17.16
N THR A 48 10.89 21.31 -16.46
CA THR A 48 11.41 20.69 -15.24
C THR A 48 10.46 20.77 -14.04
N THR A 49 10.64 19.87 -13.08
CA THR A 49 9.87 19.84 -11.81
C THR A 49 10.04 21.09 -10.98
N ASP A 50 11.21 21.74 -11.05
CA ASP A 50 11.50 22.99 -10.31
C ASP A 50 10.59 24.14 -10.76
N VAL A 51 10.20 24.15 -12.03
CA VAL A 51 9.24 25.14 -12.57
C VAL A 51 7.87 25.01 -11.92
N CYS A 52 7.43 23.80 -11.54
CA CYS A 52 6.19 23.61 -10.81
C CYS A 52 6.22 24.36 -9.46
N ASN A 53 7.32 24.28 -8.74
CA ASN A 53 7.49 25.02 -7.49
C ASN A 53 7.54 26.54 -7.74
N GLU A 54 8.30 26.99 -8.76
CA GLU A 54 8.30 28.39 -9.17
C GLU A 54 6.88 28.90 -9.55
N TYR A 55 6.07 28.04 -10.18
CA TYR A 55 4.69 28.36 -10.58
C TYR A 55 3.79 28.68 -9.37
N PHE A 56 3.88 27.89 -8.29
CA PHE A 56 3.13 28.15 -7.07
C PHE A 56 3.70 29.28 -6.22
N GLU A 57 4.99 29.57 -6.34
CA GLU A 57 5.63 30.68 -5.61
C GLU A 57 5.45 32.04 -6.28
N LYS A 58 5.64 32.12 -7.60
CA LYS A 58 5.68 33.38 -8.37
C LYS A 58 4.36 33.72 -9.07
N GLY A 59 3.52 32.71 -9.31
CA GLY A 59 2.28 32.81 -10.04
C GLY A 59 2.40 32.52 -11.52
N LYS A 60 1.26 32.28 -12.15
CA LYS A 60 1.10 31.84 -13.53
C LYS A 60 1.74 32.78 -14.55
N GLU A 61 1.46 34.08 -14.46
CA GLU A 61 1.88 35.07 -15.48
C GLU A 61 3.39 35.22 -15.54
N ASP A 62 4.05 35.26 -14.39
CA ASP A 62 5.50 35.38 -14.27
C ASP A 62 6.23 34.14 -14.80
N VAL A 63 5.71 32.94 -14.53
CA VAL A 63 6.32 31.70 -15.02
C VAL A 63 6.11 31.51 -16.51
N VAL A 64 4.94 31.86 -17.05
CA VAL A 64 4.71 31.88 -18.51
C VAL A 64 5.66 32.82 -19.22
N ALA A 65 5.83 34.05 -18.70
CA ALA A 65 6.78 35.03 -19.26
C ALA A 65 8.23 34.51 -19.21
N LEU A 66 8.60 33.85 -18.12
CA LEU A 66 9.94 33.27 -17.91
C LEU A 66 10.26 32.15 -18.92
N LEU A 67 9.28 31.32 -19.25
CA LEU A 67 9.46 30.15 -20.10
C LEU A 67 9.26 30.43 -21.58
N LYS A 68 8.66 31.56 -21.95
CA LYS A 68 8.18 31.85 -23.31
C LYS A 68 9.17 31.54 -24.39
N GLU A 69 10.39 32.06 -24.29
CA GLU A 69 11.42 31.90 -25.32
C GLU A 69 11.89 30.43 -25.43
N GLU A 70 12.07 29.76 -24.31
CA GLU A 70 12.51 28.35 -24.30
C GLU A 70 11.44 27.44 -24.90
N VAL A 71 10.16 27.65 -24.55
CA VAL A 71 9.04 26.85 -25.07
C VAL A 71 8.81 27.09 -26.54
N GLU A 72 8.86 28.34 -27.04
CA GLU A 72 8.74 28.64 -28.46
C GLU A 72 9.82 27.96 -29.28
N LYS A 73 11.09 27.97 -28.82
CA LYS A 73 12.20 27.24 -29.45
C LYS A 73 11.99 25.73 -29.43
N ALA A 74 11.48 25.21 -28.36
CA ALA A 74 11.20 23.78 -28.24
C ALA A 74 10.03 23.34 -29.15
N VAL A 75 9.00 24.16 -29.32
CA VAL A 75 7.93 23.92 -30.31
C VAL A 75 8.52 23.91 -31.75
N GLN A 76 9.37 24.89 -32.09
CA GLN A 76 10.06 24.92 -33.40
C GLN A 76 10.93 23.68 -33.63
N HIS A 77 11.54 23.13 -32.57
CA HIS A 77 12.28 21.88 -32.66
C HIS A 77 11.36 20.71 -33.06
N ILE A 78 10.19 20.58 -32.42
CA ILE A 78 9.20 19.53 -32.78
C ILE A 78 8.73 19.76 -34.23
N GLU A 79 8.38 20.99 -34.61
CA GLU A 79 7.94 21.33 -35.96
C GLU A 79 8.96 20.89 -37.03
N THR A 80 10.24 21.13 -36.76
CA THR A 80 11.33 20.75 -37.65
C THR A 80 11.44 19.24 -37.81
N LEU A 81 11.37 18.49 -36.70
CA LEU A 81 11.49 17.03 -36.72
C LEU A 81 10.26 16.34 -37.33
N MET A 82 9.07 16.89 -37.11
CA MET A 82 7.82 16.36 -37.68
C MET A 82 7.50 16.87 -39.07
N ASN A 83 8.32 17.82 -39.62
CA ASN A 83 8.04 18.49 -40.88
C ASN A 83 6.60 19.00 -41.00
N SER A 84 6.07 19.57 -39.90
CA SER A 84 4.72 20.12 -39.80
C SER A 84 4.73 21.31 -38.84
N LYS A 85 3.67 22.14 -38.82
CA LYS A 85 3.69 23.37 -38.05
C LYS A 85 2.51 23.44 -37.10
N PHE A 86 2.77 23.89 -35.88
CA PHE A 86 1.76 24.03 -34.84
C PHE A 86 0.77 25.12 -35.18
N GLY A 87 -0.50 24.74 -35.35
CA GLY A 87 -1.58 25.64 -35.75
C GLY A 87 -1.62 25.98 -37.26
N ASP A 88 -0.86 25.27 -38.10
CA ASP A 88 -0.94 25.46 -39.54
C ASP A 88 -2.22 24.85 -40.12
N VAL A 89 -2.85 25.59 -41.04
CA VAL A 89 -4.14 25.19 -41.65
C VAL A 89 -3.94 24.12 -42.77
N GLU A 90 -2.74 24.00 -43.33
CA GLU A 90 -2.49 23.03 -44.41
C GLU A 90 -1.75 21.78 -43.94
N ASN A 91 -0.76 21.95 -43.07
CA ASN A 91 0.04 20.83 -42.54
C ASN A 91 0.17 20.90 -41.01
N PRO A 92 -0.94 20.70 -40.28
CA PRO A 92 -0.97 20.87 -38.85
C PRO A 92 -0.11 19.88 -38.08
N LEU A 93 0.63 20.38 -37.11
CA LEU A 93 1.19 19.63 -36.01
C LEU A 93 0.24 19.70 -34.83
N LEU A 94 -0.09 18.57 -34.24
CA LEU A 94 -0.77 18.49 -32.97
C LEU A 94 0.17 18.02 -31.90
N VAL A 95 -0.02 18.46 -30.66
CA VAL A 95 0.79 18.04 -29.51
C VAL A 95 -0.08 17.58 -28.35
N SER A 96 0.51 16.78 -27.46
CA SER A 96 -0.03 16.43 -26.16
C SER A 96 0.75 17.12 -25.06
N VAL A 97 0.08 17.44 -23.95
CA VAL A 97 0.69 17.97 -22.72
C VAL A 97 0.39 17.01 -21.59
N ARG A 98 1.44 16.45 -20.99
CA ARG A 98 1.35 15.34 -20.02
C ARG A 98 2.12 15.67 -18.75
N SER A 99 1.59 15.29 -17.60
CA SER A 99 2.28 15.38 -16.31
C SER A 99 3.40 14.33 -16.19
N GLY A 100 4.43 14.65 -15.41
CA GLY A 100 5.55 13.74 -15.16
C GLY A 100 6.17 13.97 -13.78
N ALA A 101 5.56 13.44 -12.71
CA ALA A 101 6.13 13.48 -11.37
C ALA A 101 7.36 12.57 -11.23
N ARG A 102 8.19 12.81 -10.21
CA ARG A 102 9.36 11.97 -9.89
C ARG A 102 8.95 10.52 -9.55
N ALA A 103 7.83 10.36 -8.83
CA ALA A 103 7.19 9.08 -8.58
C ALA A 103 6.01 8.87 -9.53
N SER A 104 5.70 7.61 -9.84
CA SER A 104 4.54 7.26 -10.67
C SER A 104 3.24 7.51 -9.89
N MET A 105 2.34 8.31 -10.45
CA MET A 105 1.04 8.67 -9.88
C MET A 105 -0.07 8.44 -10.93
N PRO A 106 -0.44 7.18 -11.21
CA PRO A 106 -1.37 6.84 -12.30
C PRO A 106 -2.76 7.46 -12.08
N GLY A 107 -3.27 8.19 -13.07
CA GLY A 107 -4.60 8.80 -13.02
C GLY A 107 -4.77 10.00 -12.08
N MET A 108 -3.72 10.37 -11.32
CA MET A 108 -3.82 11.43 -10.31
C MET A 108 -3.68 12.84 -10.87
N MET A 109 -3.02 12.97 -12.01
CA MET A 109 -2.76 14.26 -12.65
C MET A 109 -3.26 14.27 -14.10
N ASP A 110 -3.49 15.47 -14.60
CA ASP A 110 -4.17 15.68 -15.87
C ASP A 110 -3.24 15.52 -17.10
N THR A 111 -3.86 15.18 -18.21
CA THR A 111 -3.24 15.09 -19.56
C THR A 111 -4.18 15.75 -20.55
N ILE A 112 -3.64 16.51 -21.50
CA ILE A 112 -4.41 17.12 -22.58
C ILE A 112 -3.83 16.67 -23.92
N LEU A 113 -4.71 16.18 -24.81
CA LEU A 113 -4.36 15.65 -26.12
C LEU A 113 -4.89 16.56 -27.24
N ASN A 114 -4.33 16.40 -28.44
CA ASN A 114 -4.79 17.05 -29.67
C ASN A 114 -4.75 18.59 -29.67
N LEU A 115 -3.84 19.21 -28.89
CA LEU A 115 -3.65 20.66 -28.90
C LEU A 115 -3.21 21.14 -30.28
N GLY A 116 -3.69 22.31 -30.66
CA GLY A 116 -3.45 22.93 -31.96
C GLY A 116 -4.66 22.95 -32.88
N LEU A 117 -5.74 22.21 -32.52
CA LEU A 117 -6.98 22.19 -33.27
C LEU A 117 -7.85 23.41 -32.97
N ASN A 118 -8.41 23.99 -34.04
CA ASN A 118 -9.48 25.00 -34.03
C ASN A 118 -10.35 24.76 -35.28
N ASP A 119 -11.32 25.61 -35.53
CA ASP A 119 -12.27 25.45 -36.62
C ASP A 119 -11.63 25.47 -38.02
N GLU A 120 -10.48 26.11 -38.19
CA GLU A 120 -9.74 26.17 -39.50
C GLU A 120 -8.75 24.99 -39.58
N VAL A 121 -8.02 24.70 -38.51
CA VAL A 121 -6.99 23.64 -38.47
C VAL A 121 -7.58 22.24 -38.63
N VAL A 122 -8.80 21.98 -38.12
CA VAL A 122 -9.48 20.70 -38.29
C VAL A 122 -9.76 20.39 -39.75
N GLU A 123 -10.14 21.37 -40.54
CA GLU A 123 -10.31 21.21 -41.99
C GLU A 123 -9.01 20.86 -42.73
N GLY A 124 -7.90 21.45 -42.27
CA GLY A 124 -6.56 21.09 -42.76
C GLY A 124 -6.16 19.70 -42.41
N LEU A 125 -6.43 19.27 -41.18
CA LEU A 125 -6.20 17.89 -40.70
C LEU A 125 -7.03 16.89 -41.52
N ALA A 126 -8.30 17.18 -41.78
CA ALA A 126 -9.19 16.37 -42.61
C ALA A 126 -8.64 16.22 -44.04
N ARG A 127 -8.18 17.30 -44.65
CA ARG A 127 -7.55 17.25 -45.99
C ARG A 127 -6.23 16.45 -45.99
N LYS A 128 -5.37 16.69 -45.00
CA LYS A 128 -4.07 16.01 -44.88
C LYS A 128 -4.19 14.52 -44.73
N THR A 129 -5.16 14.07 -43.92
CA THR A 129 -5.37 12.64 -43.60
C THR A 129 -6.30 11.95 -44.58
N GLY A 130 -7.08 12.69 -45.35
CA GLY A 130 -8.17 12.14 -46.18
C GLY A 130 -9.29 11.53 -45.34
N ASN A 131 -9.34 11.80 -44.04
CA ASN A 131 -10.26 11.21 -43.08
C ASN A 131 -10.93 12.30 -42.22
N GLU A 132 -12.03 12.83 -42.74
CA GLU A 132 -12.79 13.90 -42.09
C GLU A 132 -13.35 13.46 -40.74
N ARG A 133 -13.77 12.19 -40.65
CA ARG A 133 -14.30 11.65 -39.39
C ARG A 133 -13.24 11.63 -38.29
N PHE A 134 -12.04 11.18 -38.60
CA PHE A 134 -10.88 11.21 -37.68
C PHE A 134 -10.57 12.62 -37.19
N ALA A 135 -10.54 13.57 -38.12
CA ALA A 135 -10.22 14.97 -37.79
C ALA A 135 -11.24 15.56 -36.81
N TYR A 136 -12.54 15.37 -37.07
CA TYR A 136 -13.58 15.89 -36.20
C TYR A 136 -13.76 15.11 -34.91
N ASP A 137 -13.50 13.80 -34.85
CA ASP A 137 -13.44 13.06 -33.59
C ASP A 137 -12.27 13.53 -32.70
N SER A 138 -11.11 13.77 -33.30
CA SER A 138 -9.95 14.33 -32.57
C SER A 138 -10.26 15.73 -32.03
N TYR A 139 -10.99 16.54 -32.80
CA TYR A 139 -11.38 17.89 -32.37
C TYR A 139 -12.45 17.84 -31.25
N ARG A 140 -13.45 16.98 -31.38
CA ARG A 140 -14.47 16.74 -30.35
C ARG A 140 -13.81 16.34 -29.02
N ARG A 141 -12.89 15.36 -29.05
CA ARG A 141 -12.13 14.89 -27.87
C ARG A 141 -11.28 16.02 -27.26
N PHE A 142 -10.64 16.84 -28.10
CA PHE A 142 -9.85 17.96 -27.63
C PHE A 142 -10.71 19.02 -26.92
N VAL A 143 -11.84 19.42 -27.51
CA VAL A 143 -12.76 20.41 -26.90
C VAL A 143 -13.32 19.89 -25.58
N GLN A 144 -13.71 18.61 -25.51
CA GLN A 144 -14.17 17.94 -24.28
C GLN A 144 -13.08 17.98 -23.22
N MET A 145 -11.89 17.46 -23.49
CA MET A 145 -10.80 17.35 -22.54
C MET A 145 -10.27 18.72 -22.08
N TYR A 146 -10.13 19.66 -23.00
CA TYR A 146 -9.72 21.03 -22.67
C TYR A 146 -10.77 21.77 -21.84
N GLY A 147 -12.05 21.59 -22.17
CA GLY A 147 -13.18 22.12 -21.41
C GLY A 147 -13.23 21.61 -19.99
N ASP A 148 -13.04 20.31 -19.80
CA ASP A 148 -13.00 19.65 -18.50
C ASP A 148 -11.76 20.08 -17.68
N VAL A 149 -10.57 19.88 -18.22
CA VAL A 149 -9.30 20.00 -17.48
C VAL A 149 -8.85 21.47 -17.34
N VAL A 150 -8.90 22.24 -18.44
CA VAL A 150 -8.33 23.60 -18.45
C VAL A 150 -9.36 24.68 -18.11
N LEU A 151 -10.58 24.54 -18.61
CA LEU A 151 -11.63 25.53 -18.41
C LEU A 151 -12.51 25.22 -17.19
N GLY A 152 -12.40 24.01 -16.63
CA GLY A 152 -13.05 23.64 -15.38
C GLY A 152 -14.53 23.32 -15.49
N MET A 153 -14.99 22.84 -16.66
CA MET A 153 -16.38 22.41 -16.85
C MET A 153 -16.58 21.04 -16.22
N LYS A 154 -17.02 21.01 -14.96
CA LYS A 154 -17.25 19.83 -14.13
C LYS A 154 -18.73 19.64 -13.80
N PRO A 155 -19.17 18.43 -13.42
CA PRO A 155 -20.48 18.24 -12.82
C PRO A 155 -20.68 19.13 -11.59
N VAL A 156 -21.90 19.63 -11.39
CA VAL A 156 -22.23 20.49 -10.25
C VAL A 156 -22.22 19.69 -8.94
N ASN A 157 -22.73 18.46 -8.97
CA ASN A 157 -22.70 17.53 -7.85
C ASN A 157 -21.96 16.24 -8.28
N LYS A 158 -21.35 15.53 -7.32
CA LYS A 158 -20.63 14.26 -7.57
C LYS A 158 -21.52 13.15 -8.18
N GLU A 159 -22.83 13.26 -8.02
CA GLU A 159 -23.82 12.30 -8.52
C GLU A 159 -24.35 12.66 -9.91
N ASP A 160 -24.03 13.83 -10.44
CA ASP A 160 -24.47 14.28 -11.75
C ASP A 160 -23.62 13.64 -12.85
N ILE A 161 -24.24 13.38 -13.99
CA ILE A 161 -23.55 12.91 -15.19
C ILE A 161 -22.63 14.03 -15.69
N ASP A 162 -21.44 13.65 -16.15
CA ASP A 162 -20.52 14.60 -16.79
C ASP A 162 -21.26 15.40 -17.90
N PRO A 163 -21.12 16.73 -17.94
CA PRO A 163 -21.88 17.57 -18.88
C PRO A 163 -21.60 17.22 -20.36
N PHE A 164 -20.38 16.82 -20.70
CA PHE A 164 -20.04 16.41 -22.05
C PHE A 164 -20.63 15.03 -22.37
N GLU A 165 -20.57 14.09 -21.43
CA GLU A 165 -21.18 12.76 -21.58
C GLU A 165 -22.69 12.86 -21.72
N ALA A 166 -23.36 13.77 -21.01
CA ALA A 166 -24.79 14.00 -21.18
C ALA A 166 -25.14 14.41 -22.62
N ILE A 167 -24.36 15.30 -23.23
CA ILE A 167 -24.55 15.73 -24.63
C ILE A 167 -24.29 14.57 -25.60
N ILE A 168 -23.23 13.77 -25.35
CA ILE A 168 -22.92 12.59 -26.17
C ILE A 168 -24.06 11.56 -26.09
N MET A 169 -24.55 11.28 -24.90
CA MET A 169 -25.63 10.31 -24.67
C MET A 169 -26.92 10.73 -25.39
N ASP A 170 -27.24 12.03 -25.43
CA ASP A 170 -28.40 12.53 -26.16
C ASP A 170 -28.28 12.26 -27.67
N VAL A 171 -27.13 12.50 -28.26
CA VAL A 171 -26.85 12.20 -29.68
C VAL A 171 -26.97 10.69 -29.95
N LYS A 172 -26.34 9.87 -29.11
CA LYS A 172 -26.40 8.40 -29.21
C LYS A 172 -27.81 7.88 -29.10
N LYS A 173 -28.59 8.39 -28.14
CA LYS A 173 -29.99 7.99 -27.93
C LYS A 173 -30.89 8.36 -29.10
N GLN A 174 -30.73 9.54 -29.67
CA GLN A 174 -31.54 9.96 -30.84
C GLN A 174 -31.35 9.06 -32.06
N ARG A 175 -30.14 8.48 -32.19
CA ARG A 175 -29.79 7.65 -33.33
C ARG A 175 -29.84 6.16 -33.07
N GLY A 176 -29.92 5.74 -31.81
CA GLY A 176 -29.92 4.31 -31.42
C GLY A 176 -28.55 3.63 -31.58
N ILE A 177 -27.46 4.38 -31.45
CA ILE A 177 -26.08 3.86 -31.45
C ILE A 177 -25.51 3.75 -30.01
N THR A 178 -24.52 2.90 -29.84
CA THR A 178 -23.90 2.67 -28.52
C THR A 178 -22.45 3.15 -28.45
N LEU A 179 -21.71 3.07 -29.55
CA LEU A 179 -20.28 3.35 -29.57
C LEU A 179 -19.98 4.70 -30.25
N ASP A 180 -18.97 5.41 -29.79
CA ASP A 180 -18.51 6.69 -30.35
C ASP A 180 -18.04 6.56 -31.80
N ASN A 181 -17.46 5.40 -32.16
CA ASN A 181 -16.98 5.16 -33.52
C ASN A 181 -18.11 4.98 -34.55
N GLU A 182 -19.37 4.87 -34.13
CA GLU A 182 -20.54 4.82 -34.99
C GLU A 182 -21.06 6.22 -35.37
N MET A 183 -20.54 7.29 -34.76
CA MET A 183 -20.94 8.67 -35.05
C MET A 183 -20.49 9.10 -36.46
N THR A 184 -21.36 9.82 -37.15
CA THR A 184 -21.06 10.44 -38.42
C THR A 184 -20.27 11.74 -38.26
N VAL A 185 -19.68 12.26 -39.35
CA VAL A 185 -18.97 13.53 -39.38
C VAL A 185 -19.88 14.70 -38.93
N GLU A 186 -21.12 14.73 -39.43
CA GLU A 186 -22.10 15.77 -39.07
C GLU A 186 -22.41 15.78 -37.58
N GLU A 187 -22.57 14.62 -36.98
CA GLU A 187 -22.78 14.49 -35.53
C GLU A 187 -21.58 14.98 -34.72
N LEU A 188 -20.37 14.61 -35.15
CA LEU A 188 -19.13 15.10 -34.51
C LEU A 188 -19.01 16.62 -34.63
N LYS A 189 -19.33 17.22 -35.78
CA LYS A 189 -19.39 18.70 -35.97
C LYS A 189 -20.42 19.34 -35.03
N GLN A 190 -21.58 18.72 -34.88
CA GLN A 190 -22.62 19.20 -33.95
C GLN A 190 -22.18 19.12 -32.50
N LEU A 191 -21.49 18.03 -32.11
CA LEU A 191 -20.94 17.86 -30.77
C LEU A 191 -19.90 18.92 -30.44
N VAL A 192 -18.96 19.20 -31.35
CA VAL A 192 -17.95 20.29 -31.16
C VAL A 192 -18.63 21.62 -30.88
N LYS A 193 -19.66 21.96 -31.69
CA LYS A 193 -20.41 23.20 -31.50
C LYS A 193 -21.18 23.21 -30.18
N ALA A 194 -21.82 22.09 -29.83
CA ALA A 194 -22.57 21.96 -28.58
C ALA A 194 -21.63 22.08 -27.37
N PHE A 195 -20.47 21.45 -27.42
CA PHE A 195 -19.47 21.53 -26.35
C PHE A 195 -18.94 22.94 -26.14
N LYS A 196 -18.55 23.66 -27.21
CA LYS A 196 -18.13 25.06 -27.12
C LYS A 196 -19.23 25.94 -26.54
N THR A 197 -20.47 25.69 -26.91
CA THR A 197 -21.63 26.42 -26.37
C THR A 197 -21.83 26.15 -24.89
N ALA A 198 -21.77 24.87 -24.49
CA ALA A 198 -21.90 24.46 -23.08
C ALA A 198 -20.77 25.03 -22.21
N ILE A 199 -19.53 25.00 -22.70
CA ILE A 199 -18.37 25.60 -22.04
C ILE A 199 -18.62 27.07 -21.77
N LYS A 200 -19.03 27.83 -22.79
CA LYS A 200 -19.34 29.27 -22.67
C LYS A 200 -20.45 29.55 -21.66
N GLN A 201 -21.51 28.73 -21.68
CA GLN A 201 -22.64 28.90 -20.75
C GLN A 201 -22.28 28.58 -19.32
N GLN A 202 -21.53 27.52 -19.08
CA GLN A 202 -21.22 27.07 -17.72
C GLN A 202 -20.04 27.83 -17.10
N THR A 203 -18.99 28.11 -17.86
CA THR A 203 -17.73 28.69 -17.36
C THR A 203 -17.61 30.20 -17.63
N GLY A 204 -18.42 30.75 -18.53
CA GLY A 204 -18.32 32.14 -19.01
C GLY A 204 -17.12 32.39 -19.93
N LYS A 205 -16.31 31.38 -20.25
CA LYS A 205 -15.10 31.50 -21.08
C LYS A 205 -15.36 30.95 -22.48
N ASP A 206 -14.70 31.55 -23.46
CA ASP A 206 -14.66 30.99 -24.82
C ASP A 206 -13.58 29.94 -24.93
N PHE A 207 -13.80 28.93 -25.78
CA PHE A 207 -12.76 27.99 -26.15
C PHE A 207 -11.68 28.71 -26.96
N PRO A 208 -10.39 28.63 -26.60
CA PRO A 208 -9.31 29.39 -27.26
C PRO A 208 -9.03 28.86 -28.66
N ASP A 209 -9.04 29.75 -29.65
CA ASP A 209 -8.71 29.44 -31.06
C ASP A 209 -7.19 29.51 -31.35
N ASN A 210 -6.43 30.28 -30.58
CA ASN A 210 -4.99 30.41 -30.76
C ASN A 210 -4.26 29.18 -30.18
N PRO A 211 -3.47 28.43 -30.99
CA PRO A 211 -2.76 27.23 -30.52
C PRO A 211 -1.77 27.46 -29.37
N MET A 212 -1.08 28.61 -29.37
CA MET A 212 -0.14 28.92 -28.28
C MET A 212 -0.88 29.23 -26.97
N ASP A 213 -2.06 29.86 -27.03
CA ASP A 213 -2.90 30.09 -25.85
C ASP A 213 -3.42 28.74 -25.30
N GLN A 214 -3.79 27.81 -26.19
CA GLN A 214 -4.15 26.44 -25.82
C GLN A 214 -3.00 25.75 -25.11
N LEU A 215 -1.79 25.84 -25.65
CA LEU A 215 -0.58 25.21 -25.10
C LEU A 215 -0.27 25.75 -23.70
N TRP A 216 -0.26 27.06 -23.51
CA TRP A 216 -0.04 27.67 -22.20
C TRP A 216 -1.13 27.34 -21.20
N GLY A 217 -2.40 27.31 -21.63
CA GLY A 217 -3.51 26.88 -20.80
C GLY A 217 -3.30 25.44 -20.29
N ALA A 218 -2.91 24.54 -21.18
CA ALA A 218 -2.65 23.13 -20.86
C ALA A 218 -1.43 22.93 -19.95
N ILE A 219 -0.31 23.63 -20.20
CA ILE A 219 0.88 23.58 -19.33
C ILE A 219 0.54 24.01 -17.91
N CYS A 220 -0.17 25.12 -17.77
CA CYS A 220 -0.60 25.61 -16.45
C CYS A 220 -1.57 24.65 -15.75
N ALA A 221 -2.54 24.09 -16.48
CA ALA A 221 -3.46 23.11 -15.93
C ALA A 221 -2.76 21.84 -15.41
N VAL A 222 -1.70 21.39 -16.07
CA VAL A 222 -0.89 20.27 -15.58
C VAL A 222 -0.14 20.66 -14.30
N PHE A 223 0.39 21.86 -14.16
CA PHE A 223 0.95 22.31 -12.88
C PHE A 223 -0.12 22.39 -11.79
N ASP A 224 -1.29 22.97 -12.10
CA ASP A 224 -2.42 23.06 -11.16
C ASP A 224 -2.85 21.67 -10.67
N SER A 225 -2.81 20.66 -11.54
CA SER A 225 -3.20 19.28 -11.19
C SER A 225 -2.34 18.64 -10.10
N TRP A 226 -1.13 19.15 -9.84
CA TRP A 226 -0.30 18.75 -8.70
C TRP A 226 -0.99 19.02 -7.36
N MET A 227 -1.83 20.04 -7.30
CA MET A 227 -2.57 20.45 -6.10
C MET A 227 -4.03 20.00 -6.09
N ASN A 228 -4.47 19.16 -7.02
CA ASN A 228 -5.78 18.52 -6.99
C ASN A 228 -5.92 17.61 -5.76
N GLU A 229 -7.12 17.51 -5.19
CA GLU A 229 -7.40 16.71 -3.99
C GLU A 229 -6.93 15.26 -4.12
N ARG A 230 -7.23 14.61 -5.26
CA ARG A 230 -6.80 13.24 -5.55
C ARG A 230 -5.27 13.09 -5.59
N ALA A 231 -4.56 14.06 -6.16
CA ALA A 231 -3.10 14.05 -6.20
C ALA A 231 -2.49 14.27 -4.81
N ILE A 232 -3.09 15.15 -4.00
CA ILE A 232 -2.69 15.38 -2.61
C ILE A 232 -2.91 14.12 -1.77
N LEU A 233 -4.08 13.49 -1.89
CA LEU A 233 -4.40 12.27 -1.16
C LEU A 233 -3.43 11.14 -1.52
N TYR A 234 -3.21 10.91 -2.82
CA TYR A 234 -2.27 9.89 -3.29
C TYR A 234 -0.85 10.12 -2.76
N ARG A 235 -0.36 11.37 -2.82
CA ARG A 235 0.96 11.70 -2.28
C ARG A 235 1.06 11.44 -0.77
N LYS A 236 0.00 11.74 -0.02
CA LYS A 236 -0.06 11.42 1.42
C LYS A 236 0.05 9.92 1.67
N MET A 237 -0.68 9.11 0.90
CA MET A 237 -0.69 7.64 1.04
C MET A 237 0.66 7.02 0.68
N GLU A 238 1.31 7.54 -0.35
CA GLU A 238 2.59 7.02 -0.86
C GLU A 238 3.82 7.71 -0.24
N GLY A 239 3.64 8.61 0.70
CA GLY A 239 4.73 9.35 1.34
C GLY A 239 5.53 10.26 0.39
N ILE A 240 4.90 10.75 -0.69
CA ILE A 240 5.55 11.61 -1.71
C ILE A 240 5.55 13.07 -1.24
N PRO A 241 6.73 13.70 -1.08
CA PRO A 241 6.85 15.09 -0.66
C PRO A 241 6.18 16.07 -1.62
N ALA A 242 5.47 17.06 -1.10
CA ALA A 242 4.78 18.07 -1.90
C ALA A 242 5.73 18.96 -2.71
N GLU A 243 6.91 19.22 -2.17
CA GLU A 243 7.98 20.03 -2.78
C GLU A 243 8.67 19.37 -3.99
N TRP A 244 8.37 18.12 -4.27
CA TRP A 244 8.92 17.45 -5.46
C TRP A 244 8.40 18.05 -6.77
N GLY A 245 7.17 18.57 -6.79
CA GLY A 245 6.55 19.10 -7.98
C GLY A 245 6.31 18.07 -9.08
N THR A 246 5.75 18.52 -10.19
CA THR A 246 5.60 17.73 -11.42
C THR A 246 6.31 18.40 -12.58
N ALA A 247 6.95 17.62 -13.45
CA ALA A 247 7.37 18.07 -14.76
C ALA A 247 6.19 18.08 -15.73
N VAL A 248 6.33 18.85 -16.82
CA VAL A 248 5.36 18.87 -17.93
C VAL A 248 6.07 18.42 -19.19
N SER A 249 5.60 17.32 -19.80
CA SER A 249 6.10 16.85 -21.08
C SER A 249 5.15 17.22 -22.21
N VAL A 250 5.67 17.93 -23.22
CA VAL A 250 4.97 18.28 -24.46
C VAL A 250 5.54 17.43 -25.58
N MET A 251 4.70 16.70 -26.31
CA MET A 251 5.14 15.74 -27.31
C MET A 251 4.24 15.76 -28.54
N ALA A 252 4.81 15.56 -29.72
CA ALA A 252 4.03 15.41 -30.94
C ALA A 252 2.99 14.29 -30.79
N MET A 253 1.78 14.57 -31.27
CA MET A 253 0.74 13.54 -31.32
C MET A 253 1.04 12.49 -32.38
N VAL A 254 0.79 11.24 -32.02
CA VAL A 254 0.68 10.09 -32.91
C VAL A 254 -0.67 9.44 -32.65
N PHE A 255 -1.30 8.87 -33.68
CA PHE A 255 -2.71 8.54 -33.66
C PHE A 255 -2.96 7.06 -33.88
N GLY A 256 -3.55 6.41 -32.87
CA GLY A 256 -4.01 5.03 -32.97
C GLY A 256 -5.39 4.87 -33.60
N ASN A 257 -6.06 5.97 -33.93
CA ASN A 257 -7.42 6.01 -34.48
C ASN A 257 -7.50 6.52 -35.95
N MET A 258 -6.46 6.25 -36.72
CA MET A 258 -6.42 6.59 -38.15
C MET A 258 -6.85 5.43 -39.07
N GLY A 259 -7.66 4.51 -38.58
CA GLY A 259 -8.13 3.35 -39.34
C GLY A 259 -7.59 2.01 -38.85
N ASP A 260 -7.85 0.95 -39.61
CA ASP A 260 -7.61 -0.43 -39.19
C ASP A 260 -6.12 -0.83 -39.14
N THR A 261 -5.22 -0.03 -39.73
CA THR A 261 -3.77 -0.19 -39.61
C THR A 261 -3.15 0.59 -38.44
N SER A 262 -4.00 1.20 -37.64
CA SER A 262 -3.62 1.99 -36.46
C SER A 262 -4.20 1.37 -35.20
N ALA A 263 -3.45 1.47 -34.11
CA ALA A 263 -3.85 0.90 -32.82
C ALA A 263 -3.19 1.67 -31.67
N THR A 264 -3.67 1.46 -30.45
CA THR A 264 -3.00 1.89 -29.24
C THR A 264 -3.05 0.78 -28.21
N GLY A 265 -2.07 0.73 -27.31
CA GLY A 265 -2.04 -0.31 -26.29
C GLY A 265 -1.08 -0.05 -25.16
N VAL A 266 -1.16 -0.93 -24.19
CA VAL A 266 -0.32 -0.99 -22.99
C VAL A 266 0.22 -2.41 -22.85
N CYS A 267 1.50 -2.55 -22.54
CA CYS A 267 2.11 -3.86 -22.38
C CYS A 267 3.13 -3.89 -21.25
N PHE A 268 3.36 -5.11 -20.76
CA PHE A 268 4.25 -5.42 -19.66
C PHE A 268 5.26 -6.48 -20.10
N SER A 269 6.53 -6.28 -19.81
CA SER A 269 7.56 -7.27 -20.14
C SER A 269 7.42 -8.57 -19.35
N ARG A 270 6.82 -8.50 -18.14
CA ARG A 270 6.46 -9.65 -17.29
C ARG A 270 5.05 -9.47 -16.75
N ASP A 271 4.42 -10.55 -16.30
CA ASP A 271 3.10 -10.45 -15.68
C ASP A 271 3.17 -9.69 -14.34
N ALA A 272 2.46 -8.57 -14.26
CA ALA A 272 2.47 -7.69 -13.10
C ALA A 272 1.72 -8.27 -11.88
N ALA A 273 0.90 -9.30 -12.09
CA ALA A 273 0.14 -9.95 -11.03
C ALA A 273 0.85 -11.19 -10.47
N THR A 274 1.45 -12.01 -11.33
CA THR A 274 2.09 -13.28 -10.95
C THR A 274 3.61 -13.24 -10.94
N GLY A 275 4.22 -12.31 -11.67
CA GLY A 275 5.66 -12.22 -11.85
C GLY A 275 6.22 -13.15 -12.94
N GLU A 276 5.39 -13.94 -13.61
CA GLU A 276 5.85 -14.81 -14.69
C GLU A 276 6.53 -14.00 -15.78
N ASN A 277 7.65 -14.53 -16.31
CA ASN A 277 8.35 -13.96 -17.46
C ASN A 277 7.53 -14.22 -18.73
N LEU A 278 6.41 -13.49 -18.84
CA LEU A 278 5.45 -13.57 -19.93
C LEU A 278 5.15 -12.16 -20.42
N PHE A 279 5.54 -11.88 -21.68
CA PHE A 279 5.14 -10.65 -22.35
C PHE A 279 3.64 -10.63 -22.52
N ASN A 280 2.98 -9.60 -21.99
CA ASN A 280 1.53 -9.50 -21.97
C ASN A 280 1.08 -8.04 -22.11
N GLY A 281 -0.20 -7.85 -22.37
CA GLY A 281 -0.80 -6.53 -22.51
C GLY A 281 -2.03 -6.53 -23.38
N GLU A 282 -2.55 -5.33 -23.59
CA GLU A 282 -3.82 -5.11 -24.27
C GLU A 282 -3.67 -4.01 -25.32
N TYR A 283 -4.42 -4.14 -26.43
CA TYR A 283 -4.46 -3.14 -27.48
C TYR A 283 -5.88 -3.00 -28.05
N LEU A 284 -6.13 -1.87 -28.68
CA LEU A 284 -7.35 -1.59 -29.44
C LEU A 284 -6.99 -1.07 -30.81
N VAL A 285 -7.56 -1.67 -31.85
CA VAL A 285 -7.49 -1.17 -33.22
C VAL A 285 -8.38 0.06 -33.36
N ASN A 286 -7.92 1.04 -34.12
CA ASN A 286 -8.64 2.27 -34.41
C ASN A 286 -9.14 2.96 -33.14
N ALA A 287 -8.25 3.23 -32.20
CA ALA A 287 -8.54 3.80 -30.88
C ALA A 287 -7.43 4.74 -30.40
N GLN A 288 -7.77 5.64 -29.49
CA GLN A 288 -6.80 6.43 -28.71
C GLN A 288 -6.55 5.79 -27.33
N GLY A 289 -5.49 6.22 -26.63
CA GLY A 289 -5.08 5.67 -25.34
C GLY A 289 -6.18 5.72 -24.27
N GLU A 290 -7.03 6.74 -24.29
CA GLU A 290 -8.19 6.88 -23.41
C GLU A 290 -9.18 5.72 -23.55
N ASP A 291 -9.38 5.25 -24.76
CA ASP A 291 -10.34 4.16 -25.05
C ASP A 291 -9.91 2.82 -24.41
N VAL A 292 -8.59 2.60 -24.27
CA VAL A 292 -8.04 1.40 -23.59
C VAL A 292 -8.25 1.49 -22.08
N VAL A 293 -8.02 2.67 -21.52
CA VAL A 293 -8.06 2.89 -20.06
C VAL A 293 -9.50 2.98 -19.55
N ALA A 294 -10.40 3.61 -20.33
CA ALA A 294 -11.80 3.80 -19.95
C ALA A 294 -12.62 2.50 -20.01
N GLY A 295 -12.13 1.44 -20.70
CA GLY A 295 -12.82 0.17 -20.75
C GLY A 295 -14.15 0.18 -21.54
N ILE A 296 -14.39 1.20 -22.35
CA ILE A 296 -15.61 1.35 -23.17
C ILE A 296 -15.72 0.24 -24.23
N ARG A 297 -14.58 -0.20 -24.73
CA ARG A 297 -14.44 -1.31 -25.67
C ARG A 297 -13.63 -2.42 -25.01
N THR A 298 -13.93 -3.68 -25.30
CA THR A 298 -13.15 -4.83 -24.84
C THR A 298 -11.79 -4.83 -25.56
N PRO A 299 -10.67 -4.63 -24.86
CA PRO A 299 -9.35 -4.67 -25.46
C PRO A 299 -8.99 -6.09 -25.90
N GLN A 300 -8.19 -6.18 -26.96
CA GLN A 300 -7.61 -7.43 -27.45
C GLN A 300 -6.24 -7.64 -26.82
N GLN A 301 -5.85 -8.90 -26.69
CA GLN A 301 -4.57 -9.26 -26.09
C GLN A 301 -3.42 -9.11 -27.10
N ILE A 302 -2.24 -8.75 -26.60
CA ILE A 302 -1.03 -8.58 -27.45
C ILE A 302 -0.53 -9.92 -27.97
N THR A 303 -0.43 -10.94 -27.08
CA THR A 303 0.08 -12.26 -27.44
C THR A 303 -1.07 -13.23 -27.76
N LYS A 304 -0.82 -14.17 -28.65
CA LYS A 304 -1.76 -15.24 -28.98
C LYS A 304 -2.07 -16.11 -27.76
N GLU A 305 -1.06 -16.46 -26.98
CA GLU A 305 -1.24 -17.21 -25.74
C GLU A 305 -2.12 -16.46 -24.73
N GLY A 306 -1.90 -15.18 -24.53
CA GLY A 306 -2.73 -14.32 -23.71
C GLY A 306 -4.18 -14.26 -24.19
N SER A 307 -4.39 -14.16 -25.52
CA SER A 307 -5.72 -14.16 -26.12
C SER A 307 -6.46 -15.48 -25.90
N ILE A 308 -5.77 -16.62 -26.02
CA ILE A 308 -6.34 -17.95 -25.76
C ILE A 308 -6.70 -18.09 -24.28
N ARG A 309 -5.83 -17.70 -23.37
CA ARG A 309 -6.10 -17.72 -21.92
C ARG A 309 -7.30 -16.85 -21.56
N TRP A 310 -7.34 -15.62 -22.09
CA TRP A 310 -8.45 -14.69 -21.89
C TRP A 310 -9.78 -15.25 -22.39
N ALA A 311 -9.83 -15.77 -23.62
CA ALA A 311 -11.03 -16.34 -24.20
C ALA A 311 -11.57 -17.53 -23.39
N LYS A 312 -10.67 -18.39 -22.91
CA LYS A 312 -11.02 -19.51 -22.03
C LYS A 312 -11.67 -19.05 -20.72
N LEU A 313 -11.14 -17.98 -20.11
CA LEU A 313 -11.71 -17.39 -18.89
C LEU A 313 -13.09 -16.78 -19.14
N GLN A 314 -13.30 -16.20 -20.33
CA GLN A 314 -14.58 -15.60 -20.72
C GLN A 314 -15.59 -16.61 -21.27
N GLY A 315 -15.22 -17.89 -21.42
CA GLY A 315 -16.08 -18.92 -22.02
C GLY A 315 -16.30 -18.73 -23.53
N ILE A 316 -15.39 -18.05 -24.22
CA ILE A 316 -15.43 -17.77 -25.67
C ILE A 316 -14.71 -18.90 -26.40
N ASP A 317 -15.34 -19.44 -27.45
CA ASP A 317 -14.75 -20.48 -28.30
C ASP A 317 -13.64 -19.90 -29.19
N GLU A 318 -12.74 -20.77 -29.67
CA GLU A 318 -11.57 -20.37 -30.44
C GLU A 318 -11.92 -19.72 -31.80
N GLU A 319 -13.00 -20.14 -32.46
CA GLU A 319 -13.44 -19.55 -33.73
C GLU A 319 -13.89 -18.09 -33.52
N THR A 320 -14.68 -17.85 -32.48
CA THR A 320 -15.10 -16.50 -32.06
C THR A 320 -13.92 -15.67 -31.62
N ARG A 321 -12.99 -16.23 -30.83
CA ARG A 321 -11.76 -15.54 -30.41
C ARG A 321 -10.93 -15.07 -31.61
N ALA A 322 -10.60 -16.00 -32.50
CA ALA A 322 -9.74 -15.72 -33.66
C ALA A 322 -10.34 -14.71 -34.64
N THR A 323 -11.68 -14.67 -34.75
CA THR A 323 -12.39 -13.78 -35.68
C THR A 323 -12.71 -12.40 -35.09
N LYS A 324 -13.16 -12.35 -33.83
CA LYS A 324 -13.61 -11.10 -33.18
C LYS A 324 -12.54 -10.46 -32.26
N TYR A 325 -11.66 -11.27 -31.69
CA TYR A 325 -10.67 -10.83 -30.70
C TYR A 325 -9.26 -11.36 -31.02
N PRO A 326 -8.79 -11.23 -32.29
CA PRO A 326 -7.44 -11.69 -32.65
C PRO A 326 -6.40 -10.94 -31.81
N SER A 327 -5.35 -11.66 -31.40
CA SER A 327 -4.21 -11.01 -30.74
C SER A 327 -3.47 -10.07 -31.69
N MET A 328 -2.64 -9.15 -31.14
CA MET A 328 -1.77 -8.32 -31.99
C MET A 328 -0.77 -9.18 -32.77
N GLU A 329 -0.27 -10.27 -32.16
CA GLU A 329 0.59 -11.25 -32.80
C GLU A 329 -0.02 -11.84 -34.07
N GLU A 330 -1.35 -12.06 -34.10
CA GLU A 330 -2.08 -12.57 -35.26
C GLU A 330 -2.49 -11.45 -36.23
N ASN A 331 -2.89 -10.29 -35.72
CA ASN A 331 -3.47 -9.20 -36.53
C ASN A 331 -2.42 -8.23 -37.08
N MET A 332 -1.32 -8.01 -36.37
CA MET A 332 -0.24 -7.08 -36.72
C MET A 332 1.13 -7.72 -36.46
N PRO A 333 1.51 -8.83 -37.10
CA PRO A 333 2.69 -9.64 -36.74
C PRO A 333 4.02 -8.88 -36.85
N GLU A 334 4.18 -7.98 -37.80
CA GLU A 334 5.41 -7.18 -37.95
C GLU A 334 5.56 -6.16 -36.82
N ILE A 335 4.47 -5.54 -36.40
CA ILE A 335 4.44 -4.61 -35.27
C ILE A 335 4.66 -5.37 -33.96
N PHE A 336 4.04 -6.53 -33.80
CA PHE A 336 4.26 -7.39 -32.63
C PHE A 336 5.74 -7.79 -32.50
N ALA A 337 6.39 -8.19 -33.61
CA ALA A 337 7.82 -8.53 -33.59
C ALA A 337 8.69 -7.33 -33.13
N GLN A 338 8.44 -6.12 -33.66
CA GLN A 338 9.14 -4.91 -33.23
C GLN A 338 8.88 -4.60 -31.75
N LEU A 339 7.62 -4.71 -31.31
CA LEU A 339 7.20 -4.46 -29.93
C LEU A 339 7.91 -5.43 -28.97
N ASN A 340 7.98 -6.71 -29.34
CA ASN A 340 8.65 -7.74 -28.56
C ASN A 340 10.17 -7.53 -28.47
N ASP A 341 10.82 -7.10 -29.56
CA ASP A 341 12.25 -6.77 -29.54
C ASP A 341 12.54 -5.55 -28.65
N ILE A 342 11.70 -4.54 -28.71
CA ILE A 342 11.86 -3.31 -27.91
C ILE A 342 11.59 -3.58 -26.42
N GLN A 343 10.56 -4.36 -26.06
CA GLN A 343 10.31 -4.68 -24.66
C GLN A 343 11.48 -5.43 -24.03
N ASN A 344 12.08 -6.40 -24.74
CA ASN A 344 13.28 -7.10 -24.28
C ASN A 344 14.48 -6.14 -24.12
N LYS A 345 14.64 -5.20 -25.04
CA LYS A 345 15.67 -4.18 -24.95
C LYS A 345 15.50 -3.27 -23.75
N LEU A 346 14.28 -2.83 -23.50
CA LEU A 346 13.95 -1.96 -22.36
C LEU A 346 14.13 -2.69 -21.02
N GLU A 347 13.66 -3.93 -20.88
CA GLU A 347 13.83 -4.70 -19.66
C GLU A 347 15.32 -4.91 -19.33
N LYS A 348 16.13 -5.27 -20.33
CA LYS A 348 17.58 -5.40 -20.15
C LYS A 348 18.26 -4.08 -19.82
N HIS A 349 17.84 -2.98 -20.46
CA HIS A 349 18.44 -1.66 -20.23
C HIS A 349 18.17 -1.13 -18.82
N TYR A 350 16.94 -1.31 -18.32
CA TYR A 350 16.55 -0.88 -16.98
C TYR A 350 16.80 -1.93 -15.90
N HIS A 351 17.17 -3.15 -16.29
CA HIS A 351 17.34 -4.33 -15.41
C HIS A 351 16.12 -4.58 -14.52
N ASP A 352 14.92 -4.25 -15.01
CA ASP A 352 13.66 -4.42 -14.30
C ASP A 352 12.49 -4.56 -15.27
N MET A 353 11.41 -5.20 -14.80
CA MET A 353 10.15 -5.29 -15.52
C MET A 353 9.67 -3.91 -15.97
N GLN A 354 9.25 -3.80 -17.22
CA GLN A 354 8.77 -2.56 -17.82
C GLN A 354 7.27 -2.60 -18.10
N ASP A 355 6.63 -1.48 -17.80
CA ASP A 355 5.27 -1.09 -18.18
C ASP A 355 5.38 -0.02 -19.28
N MET A 356 4.81 -0.30 -20.44
CA MET A 356 5.01 0.46 -21.66
C MET A 356 3.70 0.86 -22.30
N GLU A 357 3.61 2.13 -22.73
CA GLU A 357 2.51 2.64 -23.54
C GLU A 357 2.98 2.84 -24.97
N PHE A 358 2.24 2.33 -25.92
CA PHE A 358 2.58 2.45 -27.36
C PHE A 358 1.37 2.82 -28.22
N THR A 359 1.67 3.37 -29.39
CA THR A 359 0.70 3.67 -30.43
C THR A 359 1.25 3.20 -31.78
N VAL A 360 0.40 2.59 -32.59
CA VAL A 360 0.67 2.25 -33.98
C VAL A 360 -0.10 3.23 -34.84
N GLN A 361 0.60 4.05 -35.62
CA GLN A 361 -0.01 4.95 -36.59
C GLN A 361 0.30 4.45 -37.98
N GLU A 362 -0.69 4.01 -38.72
CA GLU A 362 -0.58 3.55 -40.11
C GLU A 362 0.59 2.57 -40.31
N GLY A 363 0.69 1.57 -39.43
CA GLY A 363 1.75 0.56 -39.47
C GLY A 363 3.11 0.99 -38.92
N HIS A 364 3.22 2.15 -38.30
CA HIS A 364 4.44 2.63 -37.61
C HIS A 364 4.27 2.61 -36.11
N LEU A 365 5.18 1.91 -35.43
CA LEU A 365 5.17 1.77 -33.96
C LEU A 365 5.86 2.97 -33.29
N TRP A 366 5.20 3.51 -32.25
CA TRP A 366 5.68 4.59 -31.40
C TRP A 366 5.53 4.26 -29.93
N PHE A 367 6.53 4.54 -29.11
CA PHE A 367 6.46 4.44 -27.66
C PHE A 367 6.17 5.81 -27.03
N LEU A 368 5.17 5.84 -26.17
CA LEU A 368 4.72 7.06 -25.49
C LEU A 368 5.23 7.16 -24.06
N GLN A 369 5.52 6.02 -23.44
CA GLN A 369 6.01 5.93 -22.08
C GLN A 369 6.65 4.57 -21.84
N THR A 370 7.67 4.53 -20.99
CA THR A 370 8.10 3.34 -20.26
C THR A 370 8.33 3.69 -18.80
N ARG A 371 8.11 2.74 -17.92
CA ARG A 371 8.38 2.84 -16.47
C ARG A 371 8.59 1.45 -15.90
N ASN A 372 9.24 1.39 -14.72
CA ASN A 372 9.26 0.15 -13.95
C ASN A 372 7.82 -0.21 -13.58
N GLY A 373 7.42 -1.41 -13.92
CA GLY A 373 6.04 -1.87 -13.77
C GLY A 373 5.63 -1.94 -12.30
N LYS A 374 4.49 -1.30 -11.96
CA LYS A 374 3.83 -1.56 -10.68
C LYS A 374 3.36 -3.01 -10.67
N ARG A 375 3.57 -3.68 -9.55
CA ARG A 375 3.36 -5.12 -9.41
C ARG A 375 2.88 -5.48 -8.01
N THR A 376 2.25 -6.63 -7.89
CA THR A 376 1.84 -7.21 -6.59
C THR A 376 3.07 -7.64 -5.79
N GLY A 377 2.87 -7.92 -4.50
CA GLY A 377 3.93 -8.49 -3.65
C GLY A 377 4.45 -9.84 -4.17
N THR A 378 3.56 -10.70 -4.67
CA THR A 378 3.93 -11.97 -5.30
C THR A 378 4.81 -11.76 -6.52
N ALA A 379 4.37 -10.91 -7.45
CA ALA A 379 5.14 -10.60 -8.65
C ALA A 379 6.47 -9.90 -8.31
N MET A 380 6.49 -9.03 -7.31
CA MET A 380 7.71 -8.35 -6.85
C MET A 380 8.79 -9.34 -6.42
N VAL A 381 8.41 -10.30 -5.58
CA VAL A 381 9.36 -11.32 -5.09
C VAL A 381 9.83 -12.21 -6.23
N LYS A 382 8.89 -12.73 -7.03
CA LYS A 382 9.23 -13.60 -8.16
C LYS A 382 10.15 -12.91 -9.16
N ILE A 383 9.82 -11.68 -9.60
CA ILE A 383 10.64 -10.92 -10.56
C ILE A 383 12.03 -10.62 -9.99
N ALA A 384 12.14 -10.27 -8.70
CA ALA A 384 13.43 -10.03 -8.07
C ALA A 384 14.30 -11.28 -8.06
N MET A 385 13.72 -12.45 -7.76
CA MET A 385 14.45 -13.73 -7.76
C MET A 385 14.79 -14.18 -9.18
N ASP A 386 13.86 -14.08 -10.14
CA ASP A 386 14.13 -14.43 -11.53
C ASP A 386 15.27 -13.58 -12.13
N LEU A 387 15.24 -12.26 -11.95
CA LEU A 387 16.30 -11.36 -12.43
C LEU A 387 17.66 -11.63 -11.75
N LEU A 388 17.65 -12.05 -10.49
CA LEU A 388 18.85 -12.49 -9.79
C LEU A 388 19.40 -13.77 -10.42
N HIS A 389 18.58 -14.78 -10.68
CA HIS A 389 18.98 -16.05 -11.31
C HIS A 389 19.43 -15.86 -12.77
N GLU A 390 18.81 -14.92 -13.48
CA GLU A 390 19.20 -14.54 -14.84
C GLU A 390 20.54 -13.76 -14.87
N GLY A 391 21.04 -13.31 -13.71
CA GLY A 391 22.28 -12.54 -13.58
C GLY A 391 22.13 -11.06 -14.00
N GLU A 392 20.91 -10.58 -14.16
CA GLU A 392 20.62 -9.20 -14.52
C GLU A 392 20.81 -8.23 -13.32
N ILE A 393 20.64 -8.72 -12.08
CA ILE A 393 20.86 -7.97 -10.85
C ILE A 393 21.64 -8.82 -9.83
N ASP A 394 22.30 -8.15 -8.88
CA ASP A 394 22.96 -8.81 -7.75
C ASP A 394 22.00 -8.97 -6.55
N GLU A 395 22.43 -9.76 -5.56
CA GLU A 395 21.66 -10.06 -4.35
C GLU A 395 21.25 -8.79 -3.57
N LYS A 396 22.16 -7.81 -3.48
CA LYS A 396 21.87 -6.55 -2.78
C LYS A 396 20.82 -5.73 -3.51
N THR A 397 20.86 -5.72 -4.83
CA THR A 397 19.85 -5.05 -5.67
C THR A 397 18.50 -5.75 -5.55
N ALA A 398 18.46 -7.09 -5.53
CA ALA A 398 17.24 -7.86 -5.32
C ALA A 398 16.58 -7.51 -3.99
N LEU A 399 17.36 -7.46 -2.89
CA LEU A 399 16.86 -7.04 -1.58
C LEU A 399 16.32 -5.60 -1.59
N LYS A 400 17.06 -4.65 -2.17
CA LYS A 400 16.67 -3.22 -2.20
C LYS A 400 15.41 -2.95 -3.03
N ARG A 401 15.14 -3.75 -4.06
CA ARG A 401 13.96 -3.61 -4.92
C ARG A 401 12.66 -4.13 -4.32
N CYS A 402 12.75 -5.04 -3.37
CA CYS A 402 11.57 -5.54 -2.68
C CYS A 402 11.09 -4.52 -1.65
N GLU A 403 9.86 -4.05 -1.78
CA GLU A 403 9.22 -3.16 -0.82
C GLU A 403 8.70 -3.98 0.37
N PRO A 404 9.22 -3.79 1.60
CA PRO A 404 8.87 -4.65 2.73
C PRO A 404 7.37 -4.73 3.01
N ASN A 405 6.65 -3.61 2.92
CA ASN A 405 5.20 -3.59 3.19
C ASN A 405 4.39 -4.40 2.16
N LYS A 406 4.88 -4.59 0.94
CA LYS A 406 4.20 -5.44 -0.05
C LYS A 406 4.28 -6.93 0.24
N LEU A 407 5.19 -7.36 1.13
CA LEU A 407 5.20 -8.74 1.59
C LEU A 407 3.93 -9.11 2.36
N ASP A 408 3.23 -8.13 2.91
CA ASP A 408 1.96 -8.33 3.60
C ASP A 408 0.92 -9.07 2.73
N GLU A 409 0.91 -8.82 1.42
CA GLU A 409 0.06 -9.53 0.44
C GLU A 409 0.32 -11.04 0.40
N LEU A 410 1.56 -11.46 0.66
CA LEU A 410 1.97 -12.87 0.66
C LEU A 410 1.67 -13.58 1.99
N LEU A 411 1.32 -12.81 2.99
CA LEU A 411 1.09 -13.27 4.36
C LEU A 411 -0.39 -13.38 4.67
N HIS A 412 -1.25 -12.86 3.78
CA HIS A 412 -2.69 -12.90 3.93
C HIS A 412 -3.31 -14.23 3.48
N PRO A 413 -4.49 -14.56 4.01
CA PRO A 413 -5.14 -15.82 3.75
C PRO A 413 -5.43 -16.08 2.26
N VAL A 414 -5.32 -17.32 1.86
CA VAL A 414 -5.91 -17.87 0.62
C VAL A 414 -7.21 -18.60 0.98
N PHE A 415 -8.08 -18.88 0.00
CA PHE A 415 -9.28 -19.65 0.30
C PHE A 415 -8.96 -21.08 0.75
N ASP A 416 -9.70 -21.55 1.75
CA ASP A 416 -9.76 -22.95 2.07
C ASP A 416 -10.28 -23.73 0.85
N LYS A 417 -9.49 -24.69 0.35
CA LYS A 417 -9.85 -25.44 -0.87
C LYS A 417 -11.21 -26.15 -0.75
N SER A 418 -11.52 -26.68 0.42
CA SER A 418 -12.78 -27.38 0.64
C SER A 418 -13.98 -26.43 0.67
N ALA A 419 -13.83 -25.26 1.30
CA ALA A 419 -14.83 -24.20 1.30
C ALA A 419 -15.01 -23.60 -0.10
N GLN A 420 -13.92 -23.39 -0.82
CA GLN A 420 -13.96 -22.87 -2.18
C GLN A 420 -14.68 -23.83 -3.16
N MET A 421 -14.44 -25.13 -3.07
CA MET A 421 -15.09 -26.14 -3.91
C MET A 421 -16.60 -26.24 -3.67
N GLN A 422 -17.08 -25.88 -2.51
CA GLN A 422 -18.51 -25.86 -2.15
C GLN A 422 -19.18 -24.53 -2.45
N ALA A 423 -18.41 -23.47 -2.67
CA ALA A 423 -18.92 -22.14 -2.92
C ALA A 423 -19.49 -22.02 -4.34
N LYS A 424 -20.65 -21.35 -4.45
CA LYS A 424 -21.27 -21.09 -5.75
C LYS A 424 -20.56 -19.92 -6.43
N VAL A 425 -19.95 -20.18 -7.58
CA VAL A 425 -19.42 -19.13 -8.46
C VAL A 425 -20.61 -18.38 -9.08
N LEU A 426 -20.64 -17.07 -8.90
CA LEU A 426 -21.64 -16.17 -9.50
C LEU A 426 -21.23 -15.73 -10.90
N THR A 427 -19.96 -15.33 -11.04
CA THR A 427 -19.40 -14.86 -12.32
C THR A 427 -17.89 -14.95 -12.31
N ARG A 428 -17.28 -14.62 -13.45
CA ARG A 428 -15.84 -14.49 -13.60
C ARG A 428 -15.51 -13.17 -14.29
N GLY A 429 -14.46 -12.53 -13.79
CA GLY A 429 -13.81 -11.38 -14.40
C GLY A 429 -12.34 -11.65 -14.65
N LEU A 430 -11.59 -10.62 -14.95
CA LEU A 430 -10.15 -10.70 -15.11
C LEU A 430 -9.47 -10.74 -13.73
N PRO A 431 -8.47 -11.63 -13.53
CA PRO A 431 -7.67 -11.71 -12.30
C PRO A 431 -6.72 -10.51 -12.23
N ALA A 432 -7.24 -9.37 -11.85
CA ALA A 432 -6.53 -8.09 -11.94
C ALA A 432 -5.49 -7.88 -10.83
N SER A 433 -5.75 -8.39 -9.62
CA SER A 433 -4.80 -8.41 -8.51
C SER A 433 -5.06 -9.64 -7.63
N PRO A 434 -4.05 -10.50 -7.38
CA PRO A 434 -4.23 -11.76 -6.70
C PRO A 434 -4.62 -11.61 -5.23
N GLY A 435 -5.04 -12.72 -4.62
CA GLY A 435 -5.48 -12.83 -3.24
C GLY A 435 -6.93 -13.28 -3.14
N ALA A 436 -7.33 -13.61 -1.91
CA ALA A 436 -8.70 -13.98 -1.58
C ALA A 436 -9.29 -12.91 -0.65
N ALA A 437 -10.45 -12.40 -1.00
CA ALA A 437 -11.17 -11.42 -0.20
C ALA A 437 -12.61 -11.85 0.01
N SER A 438 -13.11 -11.69 1.23
CA SER A 438 -14.52 -11.89 1.59
C SER A 438 -15.02 -10.69 2.37
N GLY A 439 -16.19 -10.16 2.02
CA GLY A 439 -16.73 -9.00 2.73
C GLY A 439 -18.13 -8.64 2.27
N GLN A 440 -18.69 -7.65 2.92
CA GLN A 440 -20.00 -7.11 2.62
C GLN A 440 -19.93 -6.12 1.47
N ILE A 441 -20.89 -6.18 0.55
CA ILE A 441 -20.97 -5.29 -0.60
C ILE A 441 -21.15 -3.85 -0.16
N VAL A 442 -20.35 -2.94 -0.69
CA VAL A 442 -20.54 -1.50 -0.65
C VAL A 442 -20.33 -0.90 -2.04
N PHE A 443 -21.05 0.18 -2.36
CA PHE A 443 -21.03 0.76 -3.71
C PHE A 443 -20.28 2.09 -3.79
N PHE A 444 -20.04 2.76 -2.67
CA PHE A 444 -19.40 4.07 -2.63
C PHE A 444 -18.17 4.06 -1.74
N ALA A 445 -17.18 4.87 -2.12
CA ALA A 445 -15.92 4.99 -1.39
C ALA A 445 -16.14 5.43 0.07
N ASP A 446 -16.97 6.45 0.28
CA ASP A 446 -17.31 6.98 1.61
C ASP A 446 -17.97 5.92 2.52
N ASP A 447 -18.77 5.00 1.94
CA ASP A 447 -19.41 3.90 2.69
C ASP A 447 -18.39 2.82 3.03
N ALA A 448 -17.45 2.52 2.12
CA ALA A 448 -16.38 1.57 2.37
C ALA A 448 -15.52 2.00 3.58
N GLU A 449 -15.14 3.29 3.63
CA GLU A 449 -14.39 3.86 4.75
C GLU A 449 -15.15 3.75 6.07
N LYS A 450 -16.41 4.22 6.11
CA LYS A 450 -17.25 4.18 7.33
C LYS A 450 -17.49 2.77 7.86
N TRP A 451 -17.74 1.82 6.97
CA TRP A 451 -17.99 0.44 7.38
C TRP A 451 -16.71 -0.23 7.88
N HIS A 452 -15.59 0.04 7.22
CA HIS A 452 -14.27 -0.44 7.67
C HIS A 452 -13.93 0.10 9.06
N GLU A 453 -14.10 1.41 9.30
CA GLU A 453 -13.91 2.04 10.62
C GLU A 453 -14.81 1.44 11.70
N SER A 454 -15.99 0.94 11.31
CA SER A 454 -16.93 0.24 12.20
C SER A 454 -16.59 -1.24 12.39
N GLY A 455 -15.46 -1.71 11.85
CA GLY A 455 -14.99 -3.10 11.99
C GLY A 455 -15.59 -4.10 11.00
N HIS A 456 -16.29 -3.63 9.97
CA HIS A 456 -16.82 -4.50 8.91
C HIS A 456 -15.77 -4.76 7.83
N ARG A 457 -15.71 -5.98 7.32
CA ARG A 457 -14.98 -6.31 6.09
C ARG A 457 -15.86 -6.00 4.90
N VAL A 458 -15.39 -5.19 3.97
CA VAL A 458 -16.18 -4.74 2.83
C VAL A 458 -15.52 -5.08 1.49
N ILE A 459 -16.35 -5.35 0.49
CA ILE A 459 -15.97 -5.47 -0.92
C ILE A 459 -16.60 -4.29 -1.66
N MET A 460 -15.77 -3.48 -2.30
CA MET A 460 -16.25 -2.36 -3.10
C MET A 460 -16.64 -2.82 -4.50
N VAL A 461 -17.91 -2.64 -4.86
CA VAL A 461 -18.48 -3.06 -6.15
C VAL A 461 -18.83 -1.84 -6.98
N ARG A 462 -18.21 -1.71 -8.16
CA ARG A 462 -18.37 -0.55 -9.05
C ARG A 462 -18.62 -1.00 -10.49
N ILE A 463 -19.19 -0.12 -11.30
CA ILE A 463 -19.18 -0.31 -12.78
C ILE A 463 -17.74 -0.18 -13.25
N GLU A 464 -17.06 0.87 -12.84
CA GLU A 464 -15.62 1.16 -13.00
C GLU A 464 -15.17 2.07 -11.87
N THR A 465 -13.89 2.05 -11.52
CA THR A 465 -13.34 2.96 -10.51
C THR A 465 -12.69 4.17 -11.16
N SER A 466 -12.73 5.28 -10.43
CA SER A 466 -12.08 6.52 -10.78
C SER A 466 -11.05 6.92 -9.70
N PRO A 467 -10.21 7.92 -9.96
CA PRO A 467 -9.27 8.42 -8.95
C PRO A 467 -9.92 8.91 -7.65
N GLU A 468 -11.17 9.28 -7.67
CA GLU A 468 -11.96 9.69 -6.50
C GLU A 468 -12.29 8.52 -5.57
N ASP A 469 -12.27 7.28 -6.07
CA ASP A 469 -12.56 6.07 -5.29
C ASP A 469 -11.38 5.56 -4.45
N LEU A 470 -10.22 6.21 -4.51
CA LEU A 470 -8.95 5.74 -3.96
C LEU A 470 -9.02 5.41 -2.46
N ALA A 471 -9.67 6.26 -1.66
CA ALA A 471 -9.79 6.08 -0.21
C ALA A 471 -10.66 4.85 0.12
N GLY A 472 -11.79 4.70 -0.57
CA GLY A 472 -12.67 3.53 -0.42
C GLY A 472 -12.02 2.23 -0.90
N MET A 473 -11.23 2.28 -1.97
CA MET A 473 -10.44 1.12 -2.43
C MET A 473 -9.41 0.68 -1.39
N ASN A 474 -8.80 1.62 -0.69
CA ASN A 474 -7.85 1.32 0.38
C ASN A 474 -8.54 0.69 1.61
N ALA A 475 -9.73 1.16 1.95
CA ALA A 475 -10.52 0.64 3.08
C ALA A 475 -11.12 -0.77 2.79
N ALA A 476 -11.39 -1.09 1.53
CA ALA A 476 -11.99 -2.37 1.14
C ALA A 476 -11.00 -3.54 1.24
N GLU A 477 -11.50 -4.75 1.51
CA GLU A 477 -10.73 -6.00 1.42
C GLU A 477 -10.47 -6.41 -0.04
N GLY A 478 -11.39 -6.05 -0.94
CA GLY A 478 -11.27 -6.32 -2.36
C GLY A 478 -12.14 -5.42 -3.21
N ILE A 479 -11.81 -5.36 -4.50
CA ILE A 479 -12.48 -4.53 -5.48
C ILE A 479 -13.03 -5.40 -6.60
N LEU A 480 -14.29 -5.16 -6.96
CA LEU A 480 -14.99 -5.82 -8.05
C LEU A 480 -15.53 -4.77 -9.02
N THR A 481 -15.16 -4.87 -10.30
CA THR A 481 -15.69 -3.96 -11.33
C THR A 481 -16.37 -4.70 -12.49
N ALA A 482 -17.47 -4.12 -12.99
CA ALA A 482 -18.17 -4.62 -14.16
C ALA A 482 -17.36 -4.41 -15.45
N ARG A 483 -16.60 -3.33 -15.51
CA ARG A 483 -15.79 -2.92 -16.67
C ARG A 483 -14.32 -2.76 -16.30
N GLY A 484 -13.48 -2.74 -17.32
CA GLY A 484 -12.03 -2.51 -17.20
C GLY A 484 -11.21 -3.77 -17.50
N GLY A 485 -10.07 -3.57 -18.14
CA GLY A 485 -9.06 -4.59 -18.39
C GLY A 485 -8.00 -4.66 -17.30
N MET A 486 -6.94 -5.43 -17.53
CA MET A 486 -5.77 -5.56 -16.64
C MET A 486 -5.00 -4.25 -16.46
N THR A 487 -5.24 -3.28 -17.32
CA THR A 487 -4.62 -1.94 -17.32
C THR A 487 -5.57 -0.83 -16.86
N SER A 488 -6.79 -1.18 -16.47
CA SER A 488 -7.77 -0.22 -15.96
C SER A 488 -7.33 0.41 -14.64
N HIS A 489 -7.93 1.53 -14.29
CA HIS A 489 -7.65 2.21 -13.01
C HIS A 489 -7.81 1.26 -11.81
N ALA A 490 -8.93 0.49 -11.75
CA ALA A 490 -9.15 -0.49 -10.69
C ALA A 490 -8.00 -1.50 -10.56
N ALA A 491 -7.58 -2.08 -11.69
CA ALA A 491 -6.52 -3.09 -11.73
C ALA A 491 -5.16 -2.53 -11.31
N VAL A 492 -4.77 -1.36 -11.83
CA VAL A 492 -3.46 -0.74 -11.56
C VAL A 492 -3.37 -0.27 -10.11
N VAL A 493 -4.40 0.39 -9.62
CA VAL A 493 -4.43 0.91 -8.24
C VAL A 493 -4.52 -0.22 -7.22
N ALA A 494 -5.41 -1.21 -7.43
CA ALA A 494 -5.53 -2.36 -6.52
C ALA A 494 -4.20 -3.11 -6.39
N ARG A 495 -3.49 -3.37 -7.51
CA ARG A 495 -2.14 -3.96 -7.47
C ARG A 495 -1.15 -3.10 -6.70
N GLY A 496 -1.21 -1.79 -6.90
CA GLY A 496 -0.35 -0.86 -6.15
C GLY A 496 -0.62 -0.90 -4.64
N MET A 497 -1.85 -1.16 -4.22
CA MET A 497 -2.28 -1.25 -2.82
C MET A 497 -2.20 -2.67 -2.24
N GLY A 498 -1.92 -3.70 -3.05
CA GLY A 498 -1.96 -5.10 -2.60
C GLY A 498 -3.36 -5.63 -2.29
N LYS A 499 -4.39 -5.03 -2.84
CA LYS A 499 -5.78 -5.45 -2.63
C LYS A 499 -6.23 -6.44 -3.70
N CYS A 500 -6.97 -7.46 -3.29
CA CYS A 500 -7.62 -8.38 -4.21
C CYS A 500 -8.51 -7.61 -5.21
N CYS A 501 -8.36 -7.88 -6.50
CA CYS A 501 -9.18 -7.22 -7.51
C CYS A 501 -9.61 -8.18 -8.61
N VAL A 502 -10.91 -8.17 -8.88
CA VAL A 502 -11.52 -8.80 -10.06
C VAL A 502 -12.12 -7.68 -10.92
N SER A 503 -11.62 -7.48 -12.12
CA SER A 503 -12.11 -6.43 -13.01
C SER A 503 -12.74 -6.99 -14.30
N GLY A 504 -13.54 -6.15 -14.97
CA GLY A 504 -14.15 -6.56 -16.26
C GLY A 504 -15.14 -7.73 -16.15
N ALA A 505 -15.81 -7.89 -15.02
CA ALA A 505 -16.84 -8.89 -14.83
C ALA A 505 -18.16 -8.43 -15.49
N GLY A 506 -18.27 -8.58 -16.79
CA GLY A 506 -19.36 -8.01 -17.62
C GLY A 506 -20.76 -8.49 -17.30
N ALA A 507 -20.91 -9.58 -16.53
CA ALA A 507 -22.20 -10.08 -16.05
C ALA A 507 -22.76 -9.29 -14.84
N ILE A 508 -22.02 -8.29 -14.36
CA ILE A 508 -22.41 -7.49 -13.21
C ILE A 508 -23.18 -6.26 -13.68
N ASN A 509 -24.37 -6.08 -13.13
CA ASN A 509 -25.20 -4.90 -13.37
C ASN A 509 -25.43 -4.17 -12.03
N VAL A 510 -24.81 -3.00 -11.88
CA VAL A 510 -24.86 -2.21 -10.65
C VAL A 510 -25.92 -1.13 -10.76
N ASP A 511 -26.87 -1.10 -9.81
CA ASP A 511 -27.80 0.01 -9.61
C ASP A 511 -27.43 0.78 -8.34
N TYR A 512 -26.75 1.89 -8.51
CA TYR A 512 -26.33 2.76 -7.42
C TYR A 512 -27.49 3.40 -6.63
N LYS A 513 -28.62 3.67 -7.31
CA LYS A 513 -29.80 4.30 -6.65
C LYS A 513 -30.54 3.29 -5.77
N ALA A 514 -30.68 2.06 -6.26
CA ALA A 514 -31.30 0.98 -5.50
C ALA A 514 -30.34 0.33 -4.50
N ARG A 515 -29.03 0.66 -4.58
CA ARG A 515 -27.95 0.01 -3.81
C ARG A 515 -28.01 -1.51 -3.96
N THR A 516 -28.06 -1.96 -5.21
CA THR A 516 -28.12 -3.38 -5.55
C THR A 516 -27.16 -3.70 -6.70
N VAL A 517 -26.76 -4.96 -6.75
CA VAL A 517 -26.02 -5.51 -7.88
C VAL A 517 -26.69 -6.82 -8.32
N GLU A 518 -26.94 -6.95 -9.61
CA GLU A 518 -27.35 -8.21 -10.21
C GLU A 518 -26.13 -8.87 -10.86
N ILE A 519 -25.88 -10.11 -10.47
CA ILE A 519 -24.75 -10.90 -10.98
C ILE A 519 -25.30 -12.21 -11.51
N ASP A 520 -25.32 -12.37 -12.83
CA ASP A 520 -25.84 -13.56 -13.53
C ASP A 520 -27.23 -14.01 -13.03
N GLY A 521 -28.15 -13.03 -12.93
CA GLY A 521 -29.54 -13.26 -12.48
C GLY A 521 -29.71 -13.38 -10.95
N VAL A 522 -28.64 -13.22 -10.15
CA VAL A 522 -28.71 -13.18 -8.68
C VAL A 522 -28.67 -11.72 -8.22
N LEU A 523 -29.75 -11.25 -7.62
CA LEU A 523 -29.84 -9.91 -7.05
C LEU A 523 -29.26 -9.90 -5.64
N LEU A 524 -28.22 -9.09 -5.41
CA LEU A 524 -27.58 -8.85 -4.12
C LEU A 524 -27.75 -7.37 -3.73
N ARG A 525 -27.77 -7.13 -2.43
CA ARG A 525 -27.95 -5.79 -1.87
C ARG A 525 -26.68 -5.36 -1.13
N GLU A 526 -26.57 -4.08 -0.88
CA GLU A 526 -25.55 -3.55 0.02
C GLU A 526 -25.61 -4.26 1.37
N GLY A 527 -24.46 -4.71 1.86
CA GLY A 527 -24.34 -5.50 3.09
C GLY A 527 -24.40 -7.03 2.90
N ASP A 528 -24.82 -7.54 1.75
CA ASP A 528 -24.73 -8.97 1.45
C ASP A 528 -23.25 -9.37 1.26
N PHE A 529 -22.90 -10.59 1.65
CA PHE A 529 -21.54 -11.11 1.53
C PHE A 529 -21.25 -11.64 0.13
N ILE A 530 -20.09 -11.28 -0.40
CA ILE A 530 -19.47 -11.92 -1.56
C ILE A 530 -18.00 -12.20 -1.28
N SER A 531 -17.41 -13.08 -2.05
CA SER A 531 -15.99 -13.40 -2.00
C SER A 531 -15.36 -13.33 -3.37
N LEU A 532 -14.12 -12.83 -3.42
CA LEU A 532 -13.36 -12.63 -4.65
C LEU A 532 -12.10 -13.47 -4.64
N ASN A 533 -11.83 -14.16 -5.73
CA ASN A 533 -10.54 -14.78 -6.00
C ASN A 533 -9.81 -13.96 -7.08
N GLY A 534 -8.95 -13.07 -6.65
CA GLY A 534 -8.20 -12.20 -7.54
C GLY A 534 -7.15 -12.95 -8.38
N SER A 535 -6.81 -14.19 -8.03
CA SER A 535 -5.88 -15.02 -8.80
C SER A 535 -6.55 -15.77 -9.96
N THR A 536 -7.85 -16.09 -9.83
CA THR A 536 -8.63 -16.82 -10.86
C THR A 536 -9.70 -15.96 -11.53
N GLY A 537 -10.00 -14.79 -10.97
CA GLY A 537 -11.08 -13.91 -11.42
C GLY A 537 -12.48 -14.36 -11.00
N GLU A 538 -12.61 -15.34 -10.14
CA GLU A 538 -13.90 -15.87 -9.70
C GLU A 538 -14.54 -15.00 -8.62
N VAL A 539 -15.86 -14.82 -8.74
CA VAL A 539 -16.72 -14.15 -7.76
C VAL A 539 -17.67 -15.18 -7.16
N TYR A 540 -17.66 -15.33 -5.86
CA TYR A 540 -18.47 -16.32 -5.14
C TYR A 540 -19.62 -15.67 -4.38
N ASN A 541 -20.72 -16.39 -4.27
CA ASN A 541 -21.85 -16.00 -3.44
C ASN A 541 -21.55 -16.30 -1.96
N GLY A 542 -21.71 -15.30 -1.10
CA GLY A 542 -21.52 -15.45 0.33
C GLY A 542 -20.05 -15.39 0.77
N GLU A 543 -19.83 -15.68 2.05
CA GLU A 543 -18.50 -15.69 2.66
C GLU A 543 -17.83 -17.06 2.45
N VAL A 544 -16.67 -17.07 1.81
CA VAL A 544 -15.82 -18.25 1.63
C VAL A 544 -14.69 -18.24 2.65
N LYS A 545 -14.54 -19.33 3.38
CA LYS A 545 -13.51 -19.46 4.41
C LYS A 545 -12.10 -19.41 3.81
N THR A 546 -11.20 -18.70 4.48
CA THR A 546 -9.81 -18.54 4.09
C THR A 546 -8.85 -19.33 4.99
N LYS A 547 -7.63 -19.56 4.50
CA LYS A 547 -6.49 -20.13 5.25
C LYS A 547 -5.30 -19.19 5.21
N PRO A 548 -4.41 -19.24 6.24
CA PRO A 548 -3.19 -18.44 6.22
C PRO A 548 -2.27 -18.83 5.05
N ALA A 549 -1.46 -17.87 4.62
CA ALA A 549 -0.43 -18.08 3.62
C ALA A 549 0.77 -18.87 4.18
N GLU A 550 1.50 -19.56 3.31
CA GLU A 550 2.71 -20.31 3.66
C GLU A 550 3.94 -19.71 2.97
N VAL A 551 5.08 -19.73 3.66
CA VAL A 551 6.37 -19.29 3.11
C VAL A 551 6.95 -20.40 2.22
N THR A 552 6.81 -20.29 0.91
CA THR A 552 7.27 -21.28 -0.07
C THR A 552 7.96 -20.63 -1.28
N GLY A 553 8.74 -21.43 -2.05
CA GLY A 553 9.33 -21.00 -3.33
C GLY A 553 10.21 -19.76 -3.23
N ASP A 554 10.00 -18.82 -4.15
CA ASP A 554 10.79 -17.58 -4.28
C ASP A 554 10.75 -16.72 -3.01
N PHE A 555 9.63 -16.76 -2.28
CA PHE A 555 9.50 -16.04 -1.01
C PHE A 555 10.42 -16.65 0.07
N ALA A 556 10.52 -17.97 0.17
CA ALA A 556 11.44 -18.62 1.08
C ALA A 556 12.90 -18.30 0.71
N GLU A 557 13.23 -18.26 -0.57
CA GLU A 557 14.55 -17.88 -1.06
C GLU A 557 14.91 -16.43 -0.72
N LEU A 558 13.98 -15.49 -0.94
CA LEU A 558 14.15 -14.10 -0.52
C LEU A 558 14.40 -14.00 1.00
N MET A 559 13.65 -14.76 1.81
CA MET A 559 13.84 -14.76 3.26
C MET A 559 15.20 -15.33 3.66
N ASN A 560 15.68 -16.38 3.00
CA ASN A 560 17.03 -16.91 3.21
C ASN A 560 18.11 -15.88 2.83
N LEU A 561 17.87 -15.14 1.76
CA LEU A 561 18.76 -14.05 1.35
C LEU A 561 18.78 -12.91 2.38
N CYS A 562 17.64 -12.59 2.99
CA CYS A 562 17.57 -11.63 4.10
C CYS A 562 18.47 -12.10 5.27
N ASP A 563 18.38 -13.36 5.67
CA ASP A 563 19.16 -13.90 6.78
C ASP A 563 20.67 -13.89 6.53
N LYS A 564 21.08 -13.98 5.26
CA LYS A 564 22.51 -13.91 4.86
C LYS A 564 23.14 -12.54 5.16
N TYR A 565 22.36 -11.47 5.04
CA TYR A 565 22.87 -10.09 5.15
C TYR A 565 22.52 -9.42 6.46
N THR A 566 21.44 -9.83 7.13
CA THR A 566 20.98 -9.15 8.35
C THR A 566 21.95 -9.27 9.52
N LYS A 567 22.13 -8.19 10.27
CA LYS A 567 22.81 -8.17 11.57
C LYS A 567 21.81 -8.08 12.72
N LEU A 568 20.63 -7.57 12.43
CA LEU A 568 19.55 -7.32 13.38
C LEU A 568 18.61 -8.53 13.38
N VAL A 569 18.52 -9.22 14.51
CA VAL A 569 17.70 -10.42 14.67
C VAL A 569 16.21 -10.07 14.78
N VAL A 570 15.33 -10.85 14.19
CA VAL A 570 13.88 -10.66 14.29
C VAL A 570 13.26 -11.69 15.21
N ARG A 571 12.65 -11.19 16.30
CA ARG A 571 11.83 -11.96 17.25
C ARG A 571 10.36 -11.62 17.05
N THR A 572 9.48 -12.31 17.74
CA THR A 572 8.03 -12.07 17.70
C THR A 572 7.47 -11.64 19.05
N ASN A 573 6.33 -10.93 18.99
CA ASN A 573 5.43 -10.73 20.11
C ASN A 573 4.39 -11.84 20.04
N ALA A 574 4.38 -12.76 21.00
CA ALA A 574 3.47 -13.90 21.03
C ALA A 574 3.06 -14.22 22.47
N ASP A 575 1.77 -14.38 22.67
CA ASP A 575 1.15 -14.62 23.99
C ASP A 575 0.52 -16.01 24.07
N THR A 576 0.48 -16.75 22.94
CA THR A 576 -0.04 -18.12 22.84
C THR A 576 0.95 -19.06 22.14
N PRO A 577 0.88 -20.38 22.37
CA PRO A 577 1.70 -21.36 21.62
C PRO A 577 1.45 -21.29 20.11
N HIS A 578 0.20 -21.06 19.69
CA HIS A 578 -0.15 -20.94 18.27
C HIS A 578 0.54 -19.75 17.61
N ASP A 579 0.51 -18.58 18.23
CA ASP A 579 1.22 -17.39 17.70
C ASP A 579 2.72 -17.62 17.60
N ALA A 580 3.28 -18.31 18.59
CA ALA A 580 4.70 -18.68 18.59
C ALA A 580 5.07 -19.61 17.42
N GLU A 581 4.23 -20.62 17.13
CA GLU A 581 4.41 -21.55 16.01
C GLU A 581 4.28 -20.82 14.67
N VAL A 582 3.27 -19.97 14.50
CA VAL A 582 3.10 -19.16 13.27
C VAL A 582 4.32 -18.27 13.03
N ALA A 583 4.77 -17.58 14.06
CA ALA A 583 5.95 -16.72 13.95
C ALA A 583 7.24 -17.50 13.62
N ARG A 584 7.42 -18.69 14.21
CA ARG A 584 8.54 -19.58 13.86
C ARG A 584 8.53 -20.01 12.41
N ASN A 585 7.35 -20.32 11.88
CA ASN A 585 7.18 -20.65 10.46
C ASN A 585 7.55 -19.48 9.54
N PHE A 586 7.35 -18.25 10.01
CA PHE A 586 7.79 -17.02 9.32
C PHE A 586 9.27 -16.68 9.59
N GLY A 587 9.97 -17.46 10.38
CA GLY A 587 11.42 -17.31 10.63
C GLY A 587 11.78 -16.47 11.84
N ALA A 588 10.88 -16.26 12.79
CA ALA A 588 11.23 -15.64 14.06
C ALA A 588 12.17 -16.53 14.86
N VAL A 589 13.23 -15.93 15.43
CA VAL A 589 14.26 -16.64 16.20
C VAL A 589 14.14 -16.38 17.71
N GLY A 590 12.93 -16.32 18.20
CA GLY A 590 12.59 -16.14 19.59
C GLY A 590 11.36 -15.27 19.80
N ILE A 591 10.98 -15.11 21.06
CA ILE A 591 9.98 -14.16 21.50
C ILE A 591 10.66 -12.97 22.17
N GLY A 592 10.38 -11.76 21.70
CA GLY A 592 10.86 -10.52 22.28
C GLY A 592 9.88 -9.90 23.28
N LEU A 593 8.61 -10.31 23.22
CA LEU A 593 7.58 -9.92 24.17
C LEU A 593 6.51 -11.01 24.27
N CYS A 594 6.38 -11.59 25.46
CA CYS A 594 5.23 -12.37 25.89
C CYS A 594 4.52 -11.60 27.00
N ARG A 595 3.27 -11.21 26.77
CA ARG A 595 2.45 -10.44 27.70
C ARG A 595 1.68 -11.40 28.62
N THR A 596 1.97 -11.38 29.88
CA THR A 596 1.36 -12.31 30.85
C THR A 596 -0.07 -11.98 31.21
N GLU A 597 -0.49 -10.72 31.06
CA GLU A 597 -1.86 -10.27 31.33
C GLU A 597 -2.90 -10.95 30.45
N HIS A 598 -2.57 -11.20 29.18
CA HIS A 598 -3.50 -11.84 28.24
C HIS A 598 -3.87 -13.28 28.65
N MET A 599 -3.02 -13.91 29.43
CA MET A 599 -3.26 -15.29 29.92
C MET A 599 -4.33 -15.37 31.01
N PHE A 600 -4.75 -14.25 31.63
CA PHE A 600 -5.65 -14.25 32.78
C PHE A 600 -7.11 -14.06 32.42
N PHE A 601 -7.49 -13.77 31.19
CA PHE A 601 -8.87 -13.43 30.83
C PHE A 601 -9.79 -14.64 30.58
N GLU A 602 -9.28 -15.86 30.67
CA GLU A 602 -10.08 -17.06 30.42
C GLU A 602 -10.71 -17.65 31.70
N ASN A 603 -12.02 -17.90 31.68
CA ASN A 603 -12.78 -18.71 32.63
C ASN A 603 -12.28 -18.72 34.10
N GLU A 604 -11.74 -19.86 34.56
CA GLU A 604 -11.24 -20.04 35.94
C GLU A 604 -10.03 -19.16 36.29
N LYS A 605 -9.23 -18.77 35.28
CA LYS A 605 -8.07 -17.91 35.49
C LYS A 605 -8.48 -16.51 35.93
N ILE A 606 -9.47 -15.91 35.27
CA ILE A 606 -9.95 -14.56 35.63
C ILE A 606 -10.61 -14.57 37.02
N LYS A 607 -11.29 -15.66 37.39
CA LYS A 607 -11.89 -15.83 38.71
C LYS A 607 -10.83 -15.83 39.81
N ALA A 608 -9.77 -16.62 39.64
CA ALA A 608 -8.66 -16.65 40.61
C ALA A 608 -7.91 -15.31 40.69
N MET A 609 -7.76 -14.60 39.56
CA MET A 609 -7.19 -13.24 39.53
C MET A 609 -8.05 -12.25 40.30
N ARG A 610 -9.37 -12.31 40.16
CA ARG A 610 -10.33 -11.49 40.91
C ARG A 610 -10.30 -11.82 42.41
N GLU A 611 -10.16 -13.09 42.79
CA GLU A 611 -9.95 -13.49 44.19
C GLU A 611 -8.69 -12.84 44.77
N MET A 612 -7.62 -12.83 44.03
CA MET A 612 -6.37 -12.18 44.45
C MET A 612 -6.57 -10.67 44.64
N ILE A 613 -7.24 -9.99 43.70
CA ILE A 613 -7.54 -8.55 43.76
C ILE A 613 -8.43 -8.18 44.94
N LEU A 614 -9.38 -9.02 45.24
CA LEU A 614 -10.32 -8.79 46.37
C LEU A 614 -9.68 -9.05 47.71
N SER A 615 -8.63 -9.85 47.78
CA SER A 615 -7.97 -10.17 49.04
C SER A 615 -7.27 -8.94 49.67
N GLY A 616 -7.64 -8.60 50.86
CA GLY A 616 -7.02 -7.53 51.62
C GLY A 616 -5.71 -7.93 52.33
N THR A 617 -5.39 -9.25 52.38
CA THR A 617 -4.22 -9.77 53.10
C THR A 617 -3.22 -10.46 52.15
N LYS A 618 -1.96 -10.52 52.57
CA LYS A 618 -0.90 -11.22 51.80
C LYS A 618 -1.24 -12.73 51.71
N GLU A 619 -1.65 -13.36 52.80
CA GLU A 619 -1.98 -14.79 52.84
C GLU A 619 -3.18 -15.13 51.91
N GLY A 620 -4.15 -14.23 51.82
CA GLY A 620 -5.28 -14.39 50.90
C GLY A 620 -4.84 -14.27 49.45
N ARG A 621 -3.96 -13.30 49.11
CA ARG A 621 -3.42 -13.19 47.78
C ARG A 621 -2.56 -14.40 47.40
N GLU A 622 -1.71 -14.90 48.27
CA GLU A 622 -0.91 -16.12 48.06
C GLU A 622 -1.79 -17.34 47.78
N LYS A 623 -2.94 -17.50 48.49
CA LYS A 623 -3.90 -18.58 48.21
C LYS A 623 -4.51 -18.48 46.82
N ALA A 624 -4.91 -17.29 46.39
CA ALA A 624 -5.45 -17.06 45.06
C ALA A 624 -4.39 -17.28 43.97
N LEU A 625 -3.19 -16.78 44.19
CA LEU A 625 -2.06 -16.97 43.28
C LEU A 625 -1.64 -18.44 43.13
N ALA A 626 -1.76 -19.23 44.20
CA ALA A 626 -1.55 -20.67 44.17
C ALA A 626 -2.53 -21.41 43.22
N LYS A 627 -3.73 -20.85 43.00
CA LYS A 627 -4.69 -21.36 42.01
C LYS A 627 -4.30 -20.98 40.60
N LEU A 628 -3.69 -19.82 40.41
CA LEU A 628 -3.22 -19.32 39.09
C LEU A 628 -1.94 -20.02 38.60
N LEU A 629 -1.06 -20.39 39.51
CA LEU A 629 0.26 -20.95 39.21
C LEU A 629 0.23 -22.13 38.22
N PRO A 630 -0.59 -23.17 38.37
CA PRO A 630 -0.62 -24.29 37.44
C PRO A 630 -1.10 -23.90 36.05
N TYR A 631 -2.05 -22.97 35.93
CA TYR A 631 -2.53 -22.47 34.63
C TYR A 631 -1.45 -21.71 33.91
N GLN A 632 -0.83 -20.76 34.58
CA GLN A 632 0.22 -19.95 33.97
C GLN A 632 1.46 -20.77 33.65
N LYS A 633 1.81 -21.75 34.48
CA LYS A 633 2.86 -22.74 34.19
C LYS A 633 2.56 -23.51 32.90
N GLN A 634 1.31 -23.91 32.70
CA GLN A 634 0.90 -24.62 31.48
C GLN A 634 0.97 -23.72 30.24
N ASP A 635 0.59 -22.46 30.35
CA ASP A 635 0.71 -21.48 29.26
C ASP A 635 2.17 -21.30 28.86
N PHE A 636 3.07 -21.08 29.82
CA PHE A 636 4.52 -20.95 29.54
C PHE A 636 5.14 -22.26 29.02
N TYR A 637 4.66 -23.40 29.50
CA TYR A 637 5.11 -24.71 28.97
C TYR A 637 4.83 -24.80 27.46
N GLY A 638 3.64 -24.45 27.02
CA GLY A 638 3.27 -24.45 25.61
C GLY A 638 4.12 -23.49 24.76
N ILE A 639 4.30 -22.27 25.25
CA ILE A 639 5.08 -21.22 24.54
C ILE A 639 6.59 -21.59 24.48
N LEU A 640 7.18 -21.98 25.59
CA LEU A 640 8.60 -22.39 25.64
C LEU A 640 8.86 -23.64 24.79
N LYS A 641 7.90 -24.57 24.73
CA LYS A 641 7.98 -25.76 23.86
C LYS A 641 7.94 -25.41 22.39
N ALA A 642 7.02 -24.50 22.00
CA ALA A 642 6.92 -23.99 20.62
C ALA A 642 8.21 -23.28 20.18
N MET A 643 8.92 -22.65 21.11
CA MET A 643 10.18 -21.92 20.90
C MET A 643 11.42 -22.70 21.31
N ASP A 644 11.38 -24.02 21.30
CA ASP A 644 12.52 -24.87 21.68
C ASP A 644 13.84 -24.41 21.06
N GLY A 645 14.86 -24.21 21.89
CA GLY A 645 16.18 -23.71 21.48
C GLY A 645 16.27 -22.21 21.21
N HIS A 646 15.16 -21.50 21.40
CA HIS A 646 15.12 -20.03 21.17
C HIS A 646 14.73 -19.24 22.43
N PRO A 647 15.22 -18.01 22.56
CA PRO A 647 14.93 -17.18 23.72
C PRO A 647 13.45 -16.76 23.76
N VAL A 648 12.86 -16.81 24.95
CA VAL A 648 11.49 -16.35 25.21
C VAL A 648 11.53 -15.29 26.31
N ASN A 649 11.27 -14.04 25.92
CA ASN A 649 11.24 -12.91 26.83
C ASN A 649 9.84 -12.72 27.39
N VAL A 650 9.66 -13.02 28.67
CA VAL A 650 8.38 -12.94 29.37
C VAL A 650 8.33 -11.65 30.18
N ARG A 651 7.38 -10.77 29.86
CA ARG A 651 7.09 -9.57 30.63
C ARG A 651 6.23 -9.96 31.85
N LEU A 652 6.68 -9.58 33.05
CA LEU A 652 5.86 -9.72 34.24
C LEU A 652 4.62 -8.83 34.16
N LEU A 653 3.64 -9.09 35.01
CA LEU A 653 2.35 -8.42 35.02
C LEU A 653 2.50 -6.90 34.95
N ASP A 654 1.94 -6.28 33.91
CA ASP A 654 2.10 -4.85 33.63
C ASP A 654 0.85 -4.00 33.92
N PRO A 655 -0.40 -4.36 33.49
CA PRO A 655 -1.53 -3.49 33.66
C PRO A 655 -1.96 -3.36 35.12
N PRO A 656 -2.65 -2.26 35.48
CA PRO A 656 -3.19 -2.07 36.81
C PRO A 656 -4.32 -3.07 37.09
N LEU A 657 -4.52 -3.38 38.37
CA LEU A 657 -5.46 -4.43 38.79
C LEU A 657 -6.91 -4.14 38.42
N HIS A 658 -7.28 -2.86 38.24
CA HIS A 658 -8.66 -2.52 37.86
C HIS A 658 -9.07 -3.04 36.48
N GLU A 659 -8.11 -3.32 35.57
CA GLU A 659 -8.44 -3.91 34.25
C GLU A 659 -9.02 -5.31 34.31
N PHE A 660 -8.79 -6.04 35.39
CA PHE A 660 -9.30 -7.41 35.58
C PHE A 660 -10.68 -7.46 36.26
N VAL A 661 -11.25 -6.34 36.65
CA VAL A 661 -12.53 -6.25 37.33
C VAL A 661 -13.55 -5.51 36.47
N PRO A 662 -14.86 -5.92 36.55
CA PRO A 662 -15.87 -5.25 35.74
C PRO A 662 -16.17 -3.84 36.27
N HIS A 663 -16.37 -2.89 35.36
CA HIS A 663 -16.69 -1.50 35.66
C HIS A 663 -18.20 -1.21 35.64
N ASP A 664 -18.98 -2.04 34.95
CA ASP A 664 -20.43 -1.92 34.87
C ASP A 664 -21.15 -2.68 36.02
N LEU A 665 -22.33 -2.22 36.36
CA LEU A 665 -23.09 -2.79 37.46
C LEU A 665 -23.54 -4.25 37.21
N ALA A 666 -23.78 -4.62 35.96
CA ALA A 666 -24.21 -5.97 35.61
C ALA A 666 -23.06 -6.97 35.82
N GLY A 667 -21.88 -6.65 35.31
CA GLY A 667 -20.63 -7.43 35.51
C GLY A 667 -20.25 -7.51 36.99
N GLN A 668 -20.43 -6.43 37.78
CA GLN A 668 -20.16 -6.43 39.23
C GLN A 668 -21.10 -7.33 39.98
N LYS A 669 -22.39 -7.41 39.60
CA LYS A 669 -23.36 -8.36 40.17
C LYS A 669 -23.00 -9.82 39.87
N THR A 670 -22.66 -10.10 38.61
CA THR A 670 -22.17 -11.44 38.20
C THR A 670 -20.93 -11.84 38.99
N MET A 671 -19.96 -10.93 39.12
CA MET A 671 -18.74 -11.17 39.91
C MET A 671 -19.08 -11.40 41.41
N ALA A 672 -20.03 -10.65 41.99
CA ALA A 672 -20.47 -10.82 43.36
C ALA A 672 -21.08 -12.20 43.60
N GLU A 673 -21.92 -12.67 42.69
CA GLU A 673 -22.50 -14.02 42.72
C GLU A 673 -21.41 -15.11 42.62
N GLU A 674 -20.48 -14.99 41.67
CA GLU A 674 -19.37 -15.92 41.48
C GLU A 674 -18.44 -15.99 42.70
N MET A 675 -18.21 -14.85 43.35
CA MET A 675 -17.28 -14.75 44.48
C MET A 675 -17.94 -14.99 45.84
N GLY A 676 -19.28 -15.01 45.89
CA GLY A 676 -20.04 -15.22 47.13
C GLY A 676 -19.92 -14.08 48.13
N ILE A 677 -19.77 -12.84 47.66
CA ILE A 677 -19.69 -11.61 48.47
C ILE A 677 -20.73 -10.59 47.98
N SER A 678 -20.93 -9.51 48.76
CA SER A 678 -21.92 -8.50 48.37
C SER A 678 -21.47 -7.63 47.20
N VAL A 679 -22.42 -7.12 46.42
CA VAL A 679 -22.15 -6.18 45.31
C VAL A 679 -21.50 -4.92 45.85
N GLU A 680 -21.88 -4.46 47.04
CA GLU A 680 -21.32 -3.29 47.71
C GLU A 680 -19.83 -3.46 48.04
N GLU A 681 -19.42 -4.66 48.43
CA GLU A 681 -18.00 -4.97 48.65
C GLU A 681 -17.22 -4.95 47.37
N ILE A 682 -17.75 -5.51 46.25
CA ILE A 682 -17.15 -5.41 44.90
C ILE A 682 -17.03 -3.95 44.53
N GLN A 683 -18.09 -3.16 44.61
CA GLN A 683 -18.08 -1.74 44.25
C GLN A 683 -17.06 -0.95 45.07
N LYS A 684 -16.99 -1.17 46.37
CA LYS A 684 -16.01 -0.52 47.24
C LYS A 684 -14.58 -0.84 46.80
N ARG A 685 -14.32 -2.09 46.43
CA ARG A 685 -12.98 -2.50 45.98
C ARG A 685 -12.66 -1.95 44.60
N VAL A 686 -13.57 -2.05 43.63
CA VAL A 686 -13.40 -1.47 42.27
C VAL A 686 -13.15 0.03 42.37
N ASN A 687 -13.93 0.76 43.16
CA ASN A 687 -13.74 2.19 43.38
C ASN A 687 -12.38 2.51 44.02
N SER A 688 -11.90 1.65 44.94
CA SER A 688 -10.56 1.84 45.54
C SER A 688 -9.41 1.60 44.60
N LEU A 689 -9.61 0.90 43.48
CA LEU A 689 -8.64 0.63 42.44
C LEU A 689 -8.72 1.66 41.29
N SER A 690 -9.79 2.45 41.24
CA SER A 690 -9.97 3.47 40.23
C SER A 690 -8.92 4.57 40.37
N GLU A 691 -8.19 4.83 39.30
CA GLU A 691 -7.16 5.86 39.21
C GLU A 691 -7.55 6.91 38.17
N ALA A 692 -7.21 8.17 38.43
CA ALA A 692 -7.48 9.26 37.48
C ALA A 692 -6.66 9.10 36.18
N ASN A 693 -5.49 8.50 36.29
CA ASN A 693 -4.63 8.18 35.13
C ASN A 693 -3.95 6.82 35.38
N PRO A 694 -4.60 5.72 35.01
CA PRO A 694 -4.09 4.37 35.22
C PRO A 694 -2.73 4.09 34.57
N MET A 695 -2.46 4.71 33.44
CA MET A 695 -1.19 4.54 32.71
C MET A 695 0.03 5.04 33.51
N LEU A 696 -0.16 6.03 34.38
CA LEU A 696 0.85 6.58 35.26
C LEU A 696 0.74 6.09 36.71
N GLY A 697 -0.16 5.18 36.97
CA GLY A 697 -0.55 4.75 38.30
C GLY A 697 0.13 3.48 38.82
N HIS A 698 -0.62 2.69 39.56
CA HIS A 698 -0.19 1.48 40.27
C HIS A 698 -0.20 0.25 39.33
N ARG A 699 0.80 0.18 38.48
CA ARG A 699 1.00 -0.89 37.49
C ARG A 699 2.47 -1.32 37.38
N GLY A 700 2.75 -2.38 36.64
CA GLY A 700 4.09 -2.84 36.31
C GLY A 700 4.96 -3.14 37.54
N CYS A 701 6.18 -2.70 37.55
CA CYS A 701 7.10 -2.89 38.69
C CYS A 701 6.58 -2.27 39.98
N ARG A 702 5.77 -1.21 39.93
CA ARG A 702 5.18 -0.57 41.10
C ARG A 702 4.24 -1.55 41.81
N LEU A 703 3.43 -2.27 41.02
CA LEU A 703 2.55 -3.32 41.51
C LEU A 703 3.35 -4.49 42.09
N GLY A 704 4.38 -4.97 41.32
CA GLY A 704 5.25 -6.05 41.79
C GLY A 704 6.06 -5.72 43.05
N ASN A 705 6.44 -4.45 43.24
CA ASN A 705 7.12 -4.02 44.46
C ASN A 705 6.18 -3.90 45.66
N THR A 706 4.91 -3.57 45.42
CA THR A 706 3.88 -3.51 46.47
C THR A 706 3.37 -4.91 46.88
N TYR A 707 3.25 -5.78 45.85
CA TYR A 707 2.77 -7.17 46.05
C TYR A 707 3.75 -8.18 45.45
N PRO A 708 4.94 -8.38 46.06
CA PRO A 708 6.03 -9.20 45.52
C PRO A 708 5.66 -10.67 45.33
N GLU A 709 4.61 -11.15 46.01
CA GLU A 709 4.06 -12.48 45.79
C GLU A 709 3.55 -12.73 44.37
N ILE A 710 3.12 -11.69 43.64
CA ILE A 710 2.74 -11.80 42.23
C ILE A 710 3.98 -12.15 41.38
N THR A 711 5.06 -11.40 41.55
CA THR A 711 6.34 -11.65 40.89
C THR A 711 6.89 -13.04 41.22
N ALA A 712 6.82 -13.45 42.47
CA ALA A 712 7.26 -14.78 42.90
C ALA A 712 6.46 -15.89 42.21
N MET A 713 5.12 -15.77 42.17
CA MET A 713 4.26 -16.71 41.45
C MET A 713 4.59 -16.83 39.97
N GLN A 714 4.73 -15.70 39.28
CA GLN A 714 5.06 -15.70 37.84
C GLN A 714 6.43 -16.31 37.59
N THR A 715 7.43 -16.01 38.43
CA THR A 715 8.76 -16.61 38.35
C THR A 715 8.69 -18.13 38.51
N LYS A 716 7.93 -18.65 39.49
CA LYS A 716 7.68 -20.08 39.67
C LYS A 716 7.02 -20.73 38.46
N ALA A 717 6.06 -20.01 37.82
CA ALA A 717 5.37 -20.55 36.65
C ALA A 717 6.34 -20.63 35.44
N ILE A 718 7.12 -19.59 35.17
CA ILE A 718 8.06 -19.53 34.04
C ILE A 718 9.16 -20.60 34.20
N LEU A 719 9.84 -20.56 35.33
CA LEU A 719 10.96 -21.48 35.57
C LEU A 719 10.50 -22.91 35.82
N GLY A 720 9.35 -23.11 36.43
CA GLY A 720 8.74 -24.42 36.60
C GLY A 720 8.37 -25.09 35.27
N ALA A 721 7.88 -24.33 34.31
CA ALA A 721 7.63 -24.79 32.96
C ALA A 721 8.96 -25.14 32.24
N ALA A 722 9.96 -24.29 32.37
CA ALA A 722 11.29 -24.53 31.82
C ALA A 722 11.96 -25.78 32.39
N ILE A 723 11.88 -26.02 33.72
CA ILE A 723 12.39 -27.23 34.38
C ILE A 723 11.70 -28.48 33.85
N GLN A 724 10.39 -28.44 33.70
CA GLN A 724 9.61 -29.57 33.16
C GLN A 724 10.06 -29.91 31.74
N LEU A 725 10.19 -28.92 30.86
CA LEU A 725 10.68 -29.11 29.49
C LEU A 725 12.10 -29.61 29.43
N LYS A 726 12.98 -29.13 30.32
CA LYS A 726 14.37 -29.62 30.41
C LYS A 726 14.43 -31.11 30.80
N LYS A 727 13.59 -31.52 31.74
CA LYS A 727 13.43 -32.94 32.12
C LYS A 727 12.91 -33.78 30.96
N GLU A 728 12.13 -33.25 30.07
CA GLU A 728 11.58 -33.88 28.86
C GLU A 728 12.55 -33.85 27.66
N GLY A 729 13.70 -33.20 27.80
CA GLY A 729 14.77 -33.19 26.77
C GLY A 729 14.76 -31.99 25.83
N PHE A 730 13.94 -30.99 26.10
CA PHE A 730 13.91 -29.71 25.39
C PHE A 730 14.99 -28.74 25.90
N ASP A 731 15.20 -27.64 25.14
CA ASP A 731 16.17 -26.59 25.49
C ASP A 731 15.49 -25.23 25.72
N PRO A 732 14.70 -25.05 26.80
CA PRO A 732 14.01 -23.81 27.09
C PRO A 732 15.02 -22.71 27.46
N GLN A 733 14.84 -21.52 26.89
CA GLN A 733 15.67 -20.33 27.11
C GLN A 733 14.84 -19.15 27.62
N PRO A 734 14.38 -19.16 28.87
CA PRO A 734 13.56 -18.07 29.42
C PRO A 734 14.36 -16.81 29.70
N GLU A 735 13.78 -15.65 29.37
CA GLU A 735 14.21 -14.33 29.79
C GLU A 735 13.05 -13.70 30.56
N ILE A 736 13.32 -13.08 31.72
CA ILE A 736 12.29 -12.46 32.58
C ILE A 736 12.47 -10.95 32.52
N MET A 737 11.43 -10.23 32.15
CA MET A 737 11.44 -8.79 31.92
C MET A 737 10.59 -8.05 32.95
N VAL A 738 11.19 -7.14 33.65
CA VAL A 738 10.52 -6.24 34.60
C VAL A 738 10.01 -5.00 33.87
N PRO A 739 8.68 -4.75 33.82
CA PRO A 739 8.12 -3.60 33.11
C PRO A 739 8.18 -2.31 33.93
N LEU A 740 8.08 -1.17 33.27
CA LEU A 740 7.79 0.15 33.82
C LEU A 740 8.84 0.69 34.81
N ILE A 741 10.11 0.32 34.65
CA ILE A 741 11.19 0.78 35.53
C ILE A 741 11.49 2.27 35.31
N GLY A 742 11.43 3.06 36.36
CA GLY A 742 11.86 4.47 36.37
C GLY A 742 13.21 4.71 37.07
N ILE A 743 13.54 3.88 38.05
CA ILE A 743 14.77 3.95 38.83
C ILE A 743 15.35 2.55 39.10
N VAL A 744 16.67 2.47 39.25
CA VAL A 744 17.36 1.18 39.45
C VAL A 744 16.90 0.42 40.70
N ASN A 745 16.47 1.10 41.76
CA ASN A 745 16.01 0.44 42.99
C ASN A 745 14.70 -0.34 42.77
N GLU A 746 13.83 0.12 41.87
CA GLU A 746 12.63 -0.62 41.49
C GLU A 746 12.99 -1.97 40.84
N PHE A 747 14.00 -1.96 39.98
CA PHE A 747 14.51 -3.17 39.34
C PHE A 747 15.20 -4.09 40.36
N ASP A 748 16.07 -3.54 41.23
CA ASP A 748 16.85 -4.30 42.21
C ASP A 748 15.91 -5.12 43.15
N LEU A 749 14.84 -4.51 43.63
CA LEU A 749 13.84 -5.21 44.47
C LEU A 749 13.16 -6.35 43.69
N GLN A 750 12.77 -6.13 42.46
CA GLN A 750 12.16 -7.17 41.64
C GLN A 750 13.15 -8.28 41.29
N GLU A 751 14.40 -7.95 40.95
CA GLU A 751 15.42 -8.93 40.69
C GLU A 751 15.71 -9.81 41.91
N GLN A 752 15.75 -9.25 43.12
CA GLN A 752 15.90 -10.01 44.36
C GLN A 752 14.79 -11.04 44.55
N VAL A 753 13.52 -10.65 44.31
CA VAL A 753 12.38 -11.56 44.38
C VAL A 753 12.53 -12.68 43.32
N ILE A 754 12.85 -12.33 42.10
CA ILE A 754 13.02 -13.30 41.02
C ILE A 754 14.16 -14.27 41.33
N ARG A 755 15.33 -13.78 41.73
CA ARG A 755 16.52 -14.63 42.00
C ARG A 755 16.33 -15.52 43.22
N SER A 756 15.73 -15.01 44.31
CA SER A 756 15.47 -15.82 45.50
C SER A 756 14.46 -16.91 45.22
N THR A 757 13.37 -16.58 44.51
CA THR A 757 12.34 -17.55 44.12
C THR A 757 12.93 -18.64 43.20
N ALA A 758 13.76 -18.26 42.25
CA ALA A 758 14.44 -19.20 41.34
C ALA A 758 15.35 -20.14 42.13
N LYS A 759 16.13 -19.60 43.05
CA LYS A 759 17.04 -20.42 43.89
C LYS A 759 16.27 -21.47 44.71
N GLU A 760 15.20 -21.06 45.37
CA GLU A 760 14.34 -21.98 46.14
C GLU A 760 13.76 -23.08 45.23
N LEU A 761 13.26 -22.72 44.06
CA LEU A 761 12.68 -23.66 43.11
C LEU A 761 13.75 -24.64 42.56
N PHE A 762 14.91 -24.17 42.22
CA PHE A 762 16.00 -25.02 41.73
C PHE A 762 16.52 -26.00 42.81
N GLU A 763 16.61 -25.56 44.06
CA GLU A 763 16.93 -26.44 45.19
C GLU A 763 15.89 -27.53 45.41
N GLN A 764 14.60 -27.19 45.28
CA GLN A 764 13.48 -28.14 45.39
C GLN A 764 13.45 -29.16 44.25
N GLU A 765 13.68 -28.71 43.00
CA GLU A 765 13.58 -29.54 41.82
C GLU A 765 14.88 -30.29 41.47
N GLY A 766 15.99 -29.90 42.08
CA GLY A 766 17.32 -30.49 41.87
C GLY A 766 17.90 -30.22 40.47
N ILE A 767 17.42 -29.17 39.80
CA ILE A 767 17.85 -28.79 38.45
C ILE A 767 17.91 -27.24 38.33
N GLU A 768 18.96 -26.77 37.71
CA GLU A 768 19.13 -25.32 37.45
C GLU A 768 18.91 -25.00 35.98
N ILE A 769 18.12 -23.98 35.68
CA ILE A 769 17.86 -23.48 34.32
C ILE A 769 18.57 -22.15 34.18
N PRO A 770 19.43 -21.96 33.15
CA PRO A 770 19.98 -20.64 32.84
C PRO A 770 18.86 -19.71 32.40
N PHE A 771 18.82 -18.50 32.98
CA PHE A 771 17.87 -17.47 32.58
C PHE A 771 18.46 -16.08 32.78
N LYS A 772 17.93 -15.08 32.06
CA LYS A 772 18.33 -13.70 32.20
C LYS A 772 17.19 -12.88 32.82
N VAL A 773 17.59 -11.84 33.57
CA VAL A 773 16.65 -10.85 34.11
C VAL A 773 17.01 -9.49 33.50
N GLY A 774 16.05 -8.90 32.80
CA GLY A 774 16.20 -7.59 32.18
C GLY A 774 15.01 -6.70 32.43
N THR A 775 15.00 -5.57 31.78
CA THR A 775 13.93 -4.58 31.98
C THR A 775 13.45 -3.98 30.67
N MET A 776 12.21 -3.54 30.67
CA MET A 776 11.68 -2.68 29.63
C MET A 776 12.11 -1.23 29.88
N ILE A 777 12.70 -0.60 28.88
CA ILE A 777 12.98 0.85 28.87
C ILE A 777 11.82 1.52 28.14
N GLU A 778 10.92 2.10 28.87
CA GLU A 778 9.67 2.67 28.36
C GLU A 778 9.26 3.98 29.04
N ILE A 779 10.03 4.38 30.06
CA ILE A 779 9.90 5.66 30.75
C ILE A 779 11.10 6.54 30.35
N PRO A 780 10.88 7.79 29.91
CA PRO A 780 11.99 8.70 29.56
C PRO A 780 13.08 8.81 30.62
N ARG A 781 12.73 8.82 31.89
CA ARG A 781 13.69 8.82 33.01
C ARG A 781 14.60 7.58 33.01
N ALA A 782 14.05 6.41 32.69
CA ALA A 782 14.85 5.18 32.59
C ALA A 782 15.88 5.27 31.46
N ALA A 783 15.49 5.81 30.30
CA ALA A 783 16.42 6.06 29.19
C ALA A 783 17.56 7.02 29.60
N LEU A 784 17.22 8.09 30.29
CA LEU A 784 18.21 9.10 30.81
C LEU A 784 19.19 8.54 31.84
N THR A 785 18.79 7.52 32.60
CA THR A 785 19.58 6.88 33.66
C THR A 785 19.93 5.42 33.38
N ALA A 786 19.99 5.07 32.08
CA ALA A 786 20.21 3.69 31.63
C ALA A 786 21.56 3.11 32.09
N ASP A 787 22.57 3.91 32.29
CA ASP A 787 23.86 3.53 32.87
C ASP A 787 23.75 2.97 34.30
N TYR A 788 22.87 3.55 35.14
CA TYR A 788 22.60 3.01 36.48
C TYR A 788 21.83 1.70 36.44
N ILE A 789 20.84 1.60 35.55
CA ILE A 789 20.00 0.41 35.39
C ILE A 789 20.81 -0.76 34.82
N ALA A 790 21.75 -0.49 33.89
CA ALA A 790 22.62 -1.51 33.28
C ALA A 790 23.64 -2.14 34.27
N LYS A 791 23.84 -1.56 35.44
CA LYS A 791 24.63 -2.22 36.50
C LYS A 791 23.97 -3.51 36.99
N LYS A 792 22.67 -3.57 36.89
CA LYS A 792 21.84 -4.71 37.38
C LYS A 792 21.20 -5.48 36.23
N ALA A 793 20.48 -4.81 35.35
CA ALA A 793 19.79 -5.47 34.23
C ALA A 793 20.75 -6.12 33.23
N GLU A 794 20.46 -7.33 32.81
CA GLU A 794 21.25 -8.10 31.87
C GLU A 794 20.92 -7.81 30.43
N TYR A 795 19.75 -7.23 30.16
CA TYR A 795 19.34 -6.74 28.84
C TYR A 795 18.29 -5.63 28.96
N PHE A 796 18.14 -4.86 27.86
CA PHE A 796 17.10 -3.85 27.70
C PHE A 796 16.16 -4.24 26.56
N SER A 797 14.86 -4.01 26.75
CA SER A 797 13.84 -4.06 25.71
C SER A 797 13.10 -2.73 25.68
N PHE A 798 13.11 -2.03 24.56
CA PHE A 798 12.42 -0.74 24.45
C PHE A 798 10.93 -0.96 24.22
N GLY A 799 10.12 -0.55 25.18
CA GLY A 799 8.65 -0.49 25.07
C GLY A 799 8.23 0.81 24.44
N THR A 800 8.36 0.91 23.12
CA THR A 800 8.22 2.18 22.40
C THR A 800 6.80 2.74 22.40
N ASN A 801 5.77 1.96 22.68
CA ASN A 801 4.42 2.47 22.84
C ASN A 801 4.35 3.43 24.04
N ASP A 802 4.73 2.96 25.24
CA ASP A 802 4.75 3.77 26.44
C ASP A 802 5.82 4.87 26.38
N LEU A 803 6.97 4.59 25.79
CA LEU A 803 8.03 5.60 25.62
C LEU A 803 7.55 6.75 24.72
N THR A 804 6.85 6.46 23.64
CA THR A 804 6.23 7.46 22.77
C THR A 804 5.16 8.24 23.52
N GLN A 805 4.25 7.54 24.19
CA GLN A 805 3.17 8.14 24.98
C GLN A 805 3.72 9.17 26.00
N MET A 806 4.75 8.79 26.75
CA MET A 806 5.29 9.64 27.78
C MET A 806 6.19 10.76 27.25
N THR A 807 6.83 10.55 26.09
CA THR A 807 7.69 11.57 25.46
C THR A 807 6.87 12.66 24.81
N PHE A 808 5.80 12.30 24.08
CA PHE A 808 4.86 13.26 23.50
C PHE A 808 3.86 13.84 24.51
N GLY A 809 3.59 13.12 25.59
CA GLY A 809 2.48 13.44 26.50
C GLY A 809 1.11 13.15 25.85
N TYR A 810 1.05 12.20 24.93
CA TYR A 810 -0.19 11.76 24.27
C TYR A 810 -0.68 10.47 24.90
N SER A 811 -1.99 10.39 25.15
CA SER A 811 -2.64 9.12 25.47
C SER A 811 -2.87 8.31 24.19
N ARG A 812 -2.38 7.09 24.13
CA ARG A 812 -2.60 6.19 22.99
C ARG A 812 -4.10 5.92 22.76
N ASP A 813 -4.87 5.83 23.83
CA ASP A 813 -6.30 5.53 23.77
C ASP A 813 -7.13 6.74 23.36
N ASP A 814 -6.67 7.97 23.65
CA ASP A 814 -7.42 9.21 23.42
C ASP A 814 -6.95 10.00 22.19
N ILE A 815 -5.81 9.64 21.60
CA ILE A 815 -5.19 10.40 20.49
C ILE A 815 -6.11 10.50 19.27
N ALA A 816 -7.02 9.54 19.06
CA ALA A 816 -7.97 9.53 17.95
C ALA A 816 -8.86 10.79 17.91
N SER A 817 -9.02 11.47 19.05
CA SER A 817 -9.79 12.72 19.14
C SER A 817 -9.14 13.91 18.40
N PHE A 818 -7.83 13.94 18.23
CA PHE A 818 -7.11 15.06 17.60
C PHE A 818 -6.10 14.65 16.52
N LEU A 819 -5.66 13.42 16.47
CA LEU A 819 -4.68 12.92 15.51
C LEU A 819 -5.07 13.18 14.04
N PRO A 820 -6.33 12.92 13.61
CA PRO A 820 -6.73 13.20 12.23
C PRO A 820 -6.50 14.66 11.84
N VAL A 821 -6.83 15.59 12.73
CA VAL A 821 -6.62 17.04 12.52
C VAL A 821 -5.13 17.39 12.47
N TYR A 822 -4.30 16.74 13.29
CA TYR A 822 -2.85 16.96 13.31
C TYR A 822 -2.18 16.48 12.04
N LEU A 823 -2.62 15.35 11.50
CA LEU A 823 -2.16 14.81 10.21
C LEU A 823 -2.64 15.70 9.05
N GLU A 824 -3.90 16.11 9.05
CA GLU A 824 -4.47 17.03 8.05
C GLU A 824 -3.69 18.37 8.01
N LYS A 825 -3.47 18.98 9.17
CA LYS A 825 -2.73 20.24 9.32
C LYS A 825 -1.21 20.09 9.20
N LYS A 826 -0.70 18.88 8.98
CA LYS A 826 0.75 18.58 8.92
C LYS A 826 1.53 18.99 10.18
N ILE A 827 0.88 18.99 11.34
CA ILE A 827 1.54 19.14 12.64
C ILE A 827 2.34 17.86 12.93
N LEU A 828 1.78 16.71 12.60
CA LEU A 828 2.46 15.42 12.51
C LEU A 828 2.41 14.94 11.05
N ASN A 829 3.50 14.37 10.57
CA ASN A 829 3.57 13.77 9.23
C ASN A 829 2.98 12.36 9.20
N VAL A 830 3.12 11.63 10.31
CA VAL A 830 2.68 10.24 10.50
C VAL A 830 2.21 10.05 11.94
N ASP A 831 1.46 9.00 12.19
CA ASP A 831 1.08 8.58 13.52
C ASP A 831 2.33 8.09 14.30
N PRO A 832 2.70 8.76 15.41
CA PRO A 832 3.90 8.41 16.17
C PRO A 832 3.81 7.06 16.89
N PHE A 833 2.62 6.46 16.98
CA PHE A 833 2.44 5.11 17.52
C PHE A 833 2.59 4.02 16.45
N GLN A 834 2.53 4.37 15.16
CA GLN A 834 2.76 3.45 14.05
C GLN A 834 4.21 3.51 13.55
N VAL A 835 4.75 4.72 13.40
CA VAL A 835 6.11 4.97 12.92
C VAL A 835 6.90 5.66 14.01
N LEU A 836 8.07 5.12 14.37
CA LEU A 836 8.89 5.66 15.45
C LEU A 836 9.31 7.11 15.16
N ASP A 837 9.03 8.00 16.09
CA ASP A 837 9.58 9.35 16.10
C ASP A 837 11.09 9.29 16.37
N GLN A 838 11.88 9.36 15.30
CA GLN A 838 13.33 9.27 15.38
C GLN A 838 13.96 10.53 15.99
N THR A 839 13.27 11.69 15.93
CA THR A 839 13.80 12.97 16.40
C THR A 839 13.65 13.21 17.90
N GLY A 840 12.64 12.64 18.52
CA GLY A 840 12.39 12.74 19.98
C GLY A 840 12.63 11.39 20.66
N VAL A 841 11.71 10.44 20.43
CA VAL A 841 11.77 9.10 21.05
C VAL A 841 13.04 8.35 20.66
N GLY A 842 13.44 8.47 19.39
CA GLY A 842 14.68 7.86 18.88
C GLY A 842 15.94 8.32 19.60
N GLN A 843 16.03 9.59 19.98
CA GLN A 843 17.15 10.09 20.80
C GLN A 843 17.22 9.41 22.17
N LEU A 844 16.08 9.14 22.79
CA LEU A 844 16.05 8.42 24.07
C LEU A 844 16.51 6.97 23.92
N VAL A 845 16.12 6.32 22.84
CA VAL A 845 16.56 4.95 22.51
C VAL A 845 18.08 4.92 22.31
N GLU A 846 18.61 5.80 21.46
CA GLU A 846 20.05 5.89 21.18
C GLU A 846 20.84 6.19 22.43
N MET A 847 20.39 7.13 23.25
CA MET A 847 21.01 7.50 24.51
C MET A 847 21.06 6.34 25.50
N ALA A 848 19.95 5.60 25.63
CA ALA A 848 19.86 4.45 26.52
C ALA A 848 20.80 3.32 26.10
N VAL A 849 20.90 3.05 24.78
CA VAL A 849 21.85 2.06 24.24
C VAL A 849 23.29 2.47 24.55
N LYS A 850 23.69 3.72 24.27
CA LYS A 850 25.03 4.23 24.51
C LYS A 850 25.41 4.19 25.99
N LYS A 851 24.54 4.68 26.86
CA LYS A 851 24.74 4.68 28.31
C LYS A 851 24.78 3.28 28.89
N GLY A 852 23.83 2.44 28.49
CA GLY A 852 23.77 1.05 28.96
C GLY A 852 25.01 0.27 28.59
N ARG A 853 25.48 0.33 27.37
CA ARG A 853 26.70 -0.33 26.89
C ARG A 853 27.99 0.31 27.44
N GLY A 854 27.94 1.56 27.77
CA GLY A 854 29.05 2.22 28.50
C GLY A 854 29.29 1.59 29.88
N THR A 855 28.26 1.06 30.51
CA THR A 855 28.32 0.34 31.79
C THR A 855 28.51 -1.17 31.64
N ARG A 856 27.76 -1.77 30.71
CA ARG A 856 27.78 -3.21 30.36
C ARG A 856 28.01 -3.36 28.86
N PRO A 857 29.23 -3.57 28.38
CA PRO A 857 29.55 -3.59 26.94
C PRO A 857 28.81 -4.66 26.14
N ASP A 858 28.46 -5.80 26.76
CA ASP A 858 27.71 -6.93 26.17
C ASP A 858 26.20 -6.81 26.37
N LEU A 859 25.71 -5.65 26.81
CA LEU A 859 24.26 -5.43 27.03
C LEU A 859 23.47 -5.67 25.77
N LYS A 860 22.58 -6.66 25.84
CA LYS A 860 21.62 -6.96 24.76
C LYS A 860 20.50 -5.94 24.78
N CYS A 861 20.27 -5.31 23.65
CA CYS A 861 19.21 -4.31 23.48
C CYS A 861 18.28 -4.72 22.35
N GLY A 862 16.98 -4.60 22.55
CA GLY A 862 15.97 -4.87 21.55
C GLY A 862 14.77 -3.94 21.70
N ILE A 863 13.84 -4.03 20.75
CA ILE A 863 12.58 -3.27 20.74
C ILE A 863 11.40 -4.25 20.65
N CYS A 864 10.30 -3.96 21.32
CA CYS A 864 9.12 -4.80 21.34
C CYS A 864 7.78 -4.05 21.17
N GLY A 865 7.80 -2.72 20.95
CA GLY A 865 6.61 -1.94 20.61
C GLY A 865 6.13 -2.21 19.17
N GLU A 866 5.03 -1.59 18.79
CA GLU A 866 4.46 -1.71 17.42
C GLU A 866 5.48 -1.36 16.33
N HIS A 867 6.39 -0.46 16.63
CA HIS A 867 7.48 -0.02 15.74
C HIS A 867 8.45 -1.15 15.33
N GLY A 868 8.50 -2.24 16.09
CA GLY A 868 9.39 -3.37 15.79
C GLY A 868 9.08 -4.11 14.47
N GLY A 869 7.90 -3.89 13.89
CA GLY A 869 7.48 -4.44 12.60
C GLY A 869 7.35 -3.38 11.49
N GLU A 870 7.67 -2.11 11.77
CA GLU A 870 7.56 -1.03 10.78
C GLU A 870 8.94 -0.81 10.12
N PRO A 871 9.03 -0.82 8.77
CA PRO A 871 10.32 -0.86 8.05
C PRO A 871 11.29 0.28 8.38
N SER A 872 10.82 1.53 8.46
CA SER A 872 11.71 2.67 8.74
C SER A 872 12.21 2.65 10.18
N SER A 873 11.37 2.21 11.10
CA SER A 873 11.72 2.00 12.51
C SER A 873 12.73 0.86 12.69
N VAL A 874 12.58 -0.23 11.94
CA VAL A 874 13.55 -1.35 11.91
C VAL A 874 14.90 -0.88 11.39
N LYS A 875 14.96 -0.07 10.33
CA LYS A 875 16.20 0.53 9.82
C LYS A 875 16.84 1.43 10.87
N PHE A 876 16.06 2.23 11.58
CA PHE A 876 16.57 3.03 12.72
C PHE A 876 17.17 2.14 13.81
N CYS A 877 16.50 1.04 14.18
CA CYS A 877 17.02 0.10 15.18
C CYS A 877 18.38 -0.50 14.76
N HIS A 878 18.56 -0.79 13.46
CA HIS A 878 19.84 -1.20 12.91
C HIS A 878 20.90 -0.11 13.08
N MET A 879 20.60 1.14 12.70
CA MET A 879 21.55 2.28 12.81
C MET A 879 22.02 2.53 14.24
N VAL A 880 21.14 2.44 15.24
CA VAL A 880 21.50 2.64 16.65
C VAL A 880 22.11 1.39 17.29
N GLY A 881 22.24 0.31 16.53
CA GLY A 881 22.94 -0.90 16.93
C GLY A 881 22.16 -1.81 17.88
N LEU A 882 20.84 -1.90 17.77
CA LEU A 882 20.08 -2.88 18.53
C LEU A 882 20.45 -4.30 18.09
N ASN A 883 20.24 -5.27 18.97
CA ASN A 883 20.50 -6.69 18.69
C ASN A 883 19.29 -7.37 18.05
N TYR A 884 18.07 -6.96 18.43
CA TYR A 884 16.85 -7.54 17.87
C TYR A 884 15.72 -6.52 17.80
N VAL A 885 14.78 -6.79 16.90
CA VAL A 885 13.42 -6.21 16.88
C VAL A 885 12.42 -7.31 17.16
N SER A 886 11.28 -6.96 17.74
CA SER A 886 10.19 -7.90 18.01
C SER A 886 8.87 -7.31 17.54
N CYS A 887 8.09 -8.09 16.79
CA CYS A 887 6.86 -7.67 16.15
C CYS A 887 5.81 -8.79 16.16
N SER A 888 4.58 -8.47 15.77
CA SER A 888 3.55 -9.49 15.60
C SER A 888 3.97 -10.57 14.58
N PRO A 889 3.43 -11.80 14.65
CA PRO A 889 3.84 -12.91 13.80
C PRO A 889 3.85 -12.59 12.30
N PHE A 890 2.79 -11.97 11.81
CA PHE A 890 2.65 -11.60 10.38
C PHE A 890 3.59 -10.49 9.91
N ARG A 891 4.16 -9.71 10.84
CA ARG A 891 5.16 -8.67 10.52
C ARG A 891 6.59 -9.20 10.48
N VAL A 892 6.84 -10.44 10.89
CA VAL A 892 8.19 -11.02 10.93
C VAL A 892 8.90 -10.98 9.57
N PRO A 893 8.30 -11.43 8.45
CA PRO A 893 8.96 -11.35 7.14
C PRO A 893 9.27 -9.92 6.69
N ILE A 894 8.36 -8.98 6.98
CA ILE A 894 8.53 -7.55 6.68
C ILE A 894 9.75 -7.00 7.44
N ALA A 895 9.84 -7.28 8.73
CA ALA A 895 10.96 -6.86 9.58
C ALA A 895 12.28 -7.51 9.14
N ARG A 896 12.28 -8.77 8.72
CA ARG A 896 13.48 -9.48 8.19
C ARG A 896 14.00 -8.81 6.93
N LEU A 897 13.13 -8.46 5.99
CA LEU A 897 13.52 -7.75 4.77
C LEU A 897 14.03 -6.34 5.09
N ALA A 898 13.35 -5.59 5.94
CA ALA A 898 13.78 -4.25 6.34
C ALA A 898 15.14 -4.27 7.05
N ALA A 899 15.40 -5.26 7.91
CA ALA A 899 16.67 -5.45 8.58
C ALA A 899 17.81 -5.80 7.61
N ALA A 900 17.53 -6.65 6.61
CA ALA A 900 18.48 -6.98 5.55
C ALA A 900 18.79 -5.78 4.65
N GLN A 901 17.77 -4.99 4.29
CA GLN A 901 17.95 -3.76 3.54
C GLN A 901 18.83 -2.76 4.29
N ALA A 902 18.57 -2.53 5.57
CA ALA A 902 19.43 -1.67 6.38
C ALA A 902 20.89 -2.11 6.35
N ALA A 903 21.15 -3.43 6.44
CA ALA A 903 22.52 -3.96 6.43
C ALA A 903 23.22 -3.89 5.07
N VAL A 904 22.49 -3.81 3.93
CA VAL A 904 23.09 -3.67 2.60
C VAL A 904 23.12 -2.21 2.12
N GLU A 905 22.46 -1.31 2.81
CA GLU A 905 22.51 0.13 2.59
C GLU A 905 23.71 0.79 3.30
N ASP A 906 24.24 0.16 4.39
CA ASP A 906 25.50 0.52 5.04
C ASP A 906 26.72 0.32 4.07
#